data_620d9df3c6b2b23c263d5f42150697b7
#
_entry.id   620d9df3c6b2b23c263d5f42150697b7
#
_cell.length_a   1.000
_cell.length_b   1.000
_cell.length_c   1.000
_cell.angle_alpha   90.00
_cell.angle_beta   90.00
_cell.angle_gamma   90.00
#
_symmetry.space_group_name_H-M   'P 1'
#
loop_
_entity.id
_entity.type
_entity.pdbx_description
1 polymer ?
#
loop_
_entity_poly.entity_id
_entity_poly.type
_entity_poly.pdbx_seq_one_letter_code
_entity_poly.pdbx_strand_id
1 'polypeptide(L)'
;MVVTGTGTHQRLKNTPSPVSVITANEIKRAGITDFQQALTMMVPSLSFRPNAMGSYLMMNGLSNKHVLILVNGRKVTGDITGNIDLNQIDMTRVKRIEVLNGAASSLYGSDAIGGVINIITNEPKDVVAFSSNSSYTRKNQFSQGLNLDIAQGKIGSYTSYKYDHSDGWQNSHLTEDGEDIIETIAPLSLGYSSNNFSQKFTYDATDQLSFYANGGYYNRGLERPVEREDITGGSKYNTTYEGYNWGAGAKYKLSKRNVIQFDYSGNNYASRYKYLIENSGYLPGQYALTKLQKFHDAELKGIFGFTTNSTTVFGVDYRREVLRRPDSDLDKSVYTTSAYGQHEVKLWNHLTGVVGVRYDHHEQTGGRFTPKVAAMYNIGNFNVRATYAAGFRAPGIDELYYHMFKKTMGTRATISLGDENLDPERSNYYSINMEYRTNRFSASVTGYLNYVKNMVTSKSTKFDDLPEAEQNQLREEFPEIGDLSSTKNLSVKNYFNFEKATVKGFEVNLNGNLFPGFTLTGNYTYAYGRGLNEGGEWQNIERSIRHTATITGNYTHSWSDYTLNLNLNGRLQSKVYYPGDADGNAPGYGIWNLNTRHTFDGFRNFVIEPGIGIDNIFNKKDNRPLNKNFALYSPGRSVVISLALRLK
;
A
#
# COMPACT_ATOMS: atom_id res chain seq x y z
N MET A 1 -11.84 17.45 4.19
CA MET A 1 -11.31 17.26 5.57
C MET A 1 -10.39 16.05 5.54
N VAL A 2 -9.32 16.04 6.33
CA VAL A 2 -8.33 14.95 6.47
C VAL A 2 -8.26 14.51 7.93
N VAL A 3 -7.80 13.29 8.18
CA VAL A 3 -7.67 12.70 9.52
C VAL A 3 -6.23 12.26 9.80
N THR A 4 -5.52 11.79 8.78
CA THR A 4 -4.25 11.06 8.92
C THR A 4 -3.13 11.90 9.57
N GLY A 5 -3.10 13.21 9.38
CA GLY A 5 -2.04 14.07 9.93
C GLY A 5 -2.10 14.30 11.44
N THR A 6 -3.29 14.25 12.05
CA THR A 6 -3.51 14.63 13.46
C THR A 6 -4.42 13.68 14.24
N GLY A 7 -4.94 12.61 13.60
CA GLY A 7 -5.92 11.71 14.23
C GLY A 7 -7.32 12.31 14.45
N THR A 8 -7.55 13.53 13.98
CA THR A 8 -8.83 14.25 14.08
C THR A 8 -9.24 14.84 12.74
N HIS A 9 -10.56 15.02 12.54
CA HIS A 9 -11.09 15.63 11.33
C HIS A 9 -10.71 17.10 11.21
N GLN A 10 -9.84 17.44 10.27
CA GLN A 10 -9.37 18.81 10.03
C GLN A 10 -9.51 19.24 8.56
N ARG A 11 -9.56 20.53 8.31
CA ARG A 11 -9.40 21.06 6.95
C ARG A 11 -7.93 20.89 6.54
N LEU A 12 -7.67 20.42 5.33
CA LEU A 12 -6.32 20.17 4.81
C LEU A 12 -5.37 21.38 5.02
N LYS A 13 -5.87 22.60 4.79
CA LYS A 13 -5.09 23.84 4.96
C LYS A 13 -4.65 24.11 6.41
N ASN A 14 -5.31 23.51 7.39
CA ASN A 14 -5.05 23.74 8.82
C ASN A 14 -4.23 22.61 9.46
N THR A 15 -3.78 21.61 8.68
CA THR A 15 -3.04 20.47 9.20
C THR A 15 -1.56 20.81 9.30
N PRO A 16 -0.93 20.75 10.50
CA PRO A 16 0.49 21.03 10.68
C PRO A 16 1.41 20.05 9.97
N SER A 17 0.99 18.79 9.80
CA SER A 17 1.72 17.81 8.96
C SER A 17 1.15 17.83 7.54
N PRO A 18 1.98 17.99 6.49
CA PRO A 18 1.51 17.97 5.11
C PRO A 18 0.95 16.61 4.73
N VAL A 19 -0.29 16.58 4.24
CA VAL A 19 -1.00 15.37 3.77
C VAL A 19 -1.41 15.58 2.32
N SER A 20 -1.06 14.65 1.46
CA SER A 20 -1.59 14.59 0.09
C SER A 20 -2.94 13.87 0.09
N VAL A 21 -3.90 14.38 -0.66
CA VAL A 21 -5.26 13.81 -0.74
C VAL A 21 -5.61 13.54 -2.19
N ILE A 22 -6.05 12.33 -2.47
CA ILE A 22 -6.61 11.90 -3.75
C ILE A 22 -8.09 11.63 -3.53
N THR A 23 -8.96 12.36 -4.19
CA THR A 23 -10.42 12.22 -4.06
C THR A 23 -10.98 11.16 -5.00
N ALA A 24 -12.14 10.59 -4.65
CA ALA A 24 -12.87 9.68 -5.55
C ALA A 24 -13.15 10.31 -6.92
N ASN A 25 -13.42 11.62 -6.97
CA ASN A 25 -13.66 12.33 -8.22
C ASN A 25 -12.42 12.42 -9.11
N GLU A 26 -11.23 12.63 -8.53
CA GLU A 26 -9.96 12.64 -9.26
C GLU A 26 -9.67 11.25 -9.84
N ILE A 27 -9.86 10.19 -9.04
CA ILE A 27 -9.72 8.79 -9.48
C ILE A 27 -10.67 8.48 -10.65
N LYS A 28 -11.94 8.85 -10.51
CA LYS A 28 -12.96 8.65 -11.55
C LYS A 28 -12.63 9.40 -12.84
N ARG A 29 -12.18 10.67 -12.75
CA ARG A 29 -11.80 11.49 -13.91
C ARG A 29 -10.60 10.92 -14.64
N ALA A 30 -9.65 10.34 -13.92
CA ALA A 30 -8.48 9.70 -14.49
C ALA A 30 -8.77 8.32 -15.12
N GLY A 31 -10.00 7.79 -14.99
CA GLY A 31 -10.38 6.47 -15.51
C GLY A 31 -9.72 5.30 -14.77
N ILE A 32 -9.22 5.53 -13.56
CA ILE A 32 -8.47 4.56 -12.78
C ILE A 32 -9.43 3.63 -12.04
N THR A 33 -9.18 2.32 -12.13
CA THR A 33 -10.03 1.28 -11.55
C THR A 33 -9.36 0.46 -10.44
N ASP A 34 -8.03 0.50 -10.35
CA ASP A 34 -7.27 -0.22 -9.31
C ASP A 34 -6.46 0.72 -8.41
N PHE A 35 -6.19 0.25 -7.19
CA PHE A 35 -5.53 1.04 -6.13
C PHE A 35 -4.06 1.33 -6.44
N GLN A 36 -3.34 0.37 -7.01
CA GLN A 36 -1.94 0.53 -7.36
C GLN A 36 -1.77 1.58 -8.46
N GLN A 37 -2.63 1.55 -9.49
CA GLN A 37 -2.62 2.54 -10.57
C GLN A 37 -2.92 3.94 -10.03
N ALA A 38 -3.90 4.08 -9.10
CA ALA A 38 -4.22 5.36 -8.47
C ALA A 38 -3.00 5.95 -7.74
N LEU A 39 -2.33 5.16 -6.92
CA LEU A 39 -1.14 5.62 -6.21
C LEU A 39 0.02 5.92 -7.16
N THR A 40 0.25 5.06 -8.15
CA THR A 40 1.34 5.24 -9.12
C THR A 40 1.17 6.53 -9.92
N MET A 41 -0.03 6.80 -10.41
CA MET A 41 -0.26 7.95 -11.29
C MET A 41 -0.45 9.27 -10.57
N MET A 42 -0.80 9.25 -9.27
CA MET A 42 -1.18 10.46 -8.54
C MET A 42 -0.21 10.84 -7.41
N VAL A 43 0.65 9.90 -6.93
CA VAL A 43 1.58 10.14 -5.83
C VAL A 43 3.02 9.87 -6.26
N PRO A 44 3.83 10.90 -6.56
CA PRO A 44 5.18 10.70 -7.09
C PRO A 44 6.14 10.09 -6.06
N SER A 45 5.92 10.28 -4.76
CA SER A 45 6.73 9.66 -3.70
C SER A 45 6.56 8.13 -3.61
N LEU A 46 5.51 7.59 -4.24
CA LEU A 46 5.23 6.15 -4.30
C LEU A 46 5.70 5.54 -5.62
N SER A 47 6.27 4.37 -5.54
CA SER A 47 6.61 3.54 -6.68
C SER A 47 6.24 2.09 -6.42
N PHE A 48 5.96 1.37 -7.50
CA PHE A 48 5.64 -0.04 -7.45
C PHE A 48 6.63 -0.80 -8.31
N ARG A 49 7.13 -1.88 -7.77
CA ARG A 49 7.96 -2.81 -8.49
C ARG A 49 7.13 -4.00 -8.94
N PRO A 50 7.20 -4.39 -10.21
CA PRO A 50 6.47 -5.54 -10.70
C PRO A 50 6.97 -6.83 -10.04
N ASN A 51 6.01 -7.69 -9.74
CA ASN A 51 6.18 -9.08 -9.38
C ASN A 51 5.01 -9.83 -9.98
N ALA A 52 5.22 -11.03 -10.50
CA ALA A 52 4.17 -11.81 -11.16
C ALA A 52 2.93 -12.05 -10.29
N MET A 53 3.08 -12.16 -8.98
CA MET A 53 1.99 -12.38 -8.01
C MET A 53 1.40 -11.10 -7.41
N GLY A 54 2.11 -9.98 -7.49
CA GLY A 54 1.73 -8.71 -6.88
C GLY A 54 2.77 -7.62 -7.16
N SER A 55 2.82 -6.59 -6.34
CA SER A 55 3.75 -5.48 -6.52
C SER A 55 4.34 -5.03 -5.21
N TYR A 56 5.64 -4.76 -5.21
CA TYR A 56 6.33 -4.18 -4.07
C TYR A 56 6.11 -2.67 -4.04
N LEU A 57 5.45 -2.19 -3.00
CA LEU A 57 5.32 -0.76 -2.73
C LEU A 57 6.62 -0.21 -2.15
N MET A 58 7.05 0.93 -2.64
CA MET A 58 8.13 1.73 -2.07
C MET A 58 7.68 3.18 -1.91
N MET A 59 8.09 3.82 -0.82
CA MET A 59 7.84 5.23 -0.56
C MET A 59 9.16 5.93 -0.29
N ASN A 60 9.53 6.88 -1.15
CA ASN A 60 10.79 7.62 -1.02
C ASN A 60 12.04 6.73 -0.88
N GLY A 61 12.03 5.52 -1.48
CA GLY A 61 13.13 4.56 -1.39
C GLY A 61 13.08 3.62 -0.18
N LEU A 62 12.10 3.77 0.72
CA LEU A 62 11.83 2.82 1.79
C LEU A 62 10.82 1.76 1.33
N SER A 63 10.99 0.52 1.78
CA SER A 63 10.18 -0.62 1.33
C SER A 63 8.77 -0.60 1.96
N ASN A 64 7.90 -1.47 1.46
CA ASN A 64 6.55 -1.71 1.96
C ASN A 64 6.48 -1.98 3.47
N LYS A 65 7.51 -2.57 4.08
CA LYS A 65 7.57 -2.82 5.53
C LYS A 65 7.65 -1.54 6.37
N HIS A 66 7.98 -0.42 5.74
CA HIS A 66 8.10 0.91 6.35
C HIS A 66 6.91 1.82 6.04
N VAL A 67 5.93 1.34 5.27
CA VAL A 67 4.75 2.10 4.85
C VAL A 67 3.50 1.46 5.40
N LEU A 68 2.82 2.15 6.29
CA LEU A 68 1.60 1.66 6.92
C LEU A 68 0.39 1.94 6.02
N ILE A 69 -0.33 0.90 5.64
CA ILE A 69 -1.56 1.00 4.86
C ILE A 69 -2.76 0.76 5.77
N LEU A 70 -3.70 1.71 5.73
CA LEU A 70 -4.88 1.73 6.58
C LEU A 70 -6.16 1.82 5.74
N VAL A 71 -7.22 1.19 6.22
CA VAL A 71 -8.61 1.46 5.80
C VAL A 71 -9.36 2.03 6.99
N ASN A 72 -9.84 3.27 6.88
CA ASN A 72 -10.51 4.00 7.96
C ASN A 72 -9.70 4.04 9.27
N GLY A 73 -8.36 4.15 9.16
CA GLY A 73 -7.46 4.18 10.30
C GLY A 73 -7.08 2.80 10.86
N ARG A 74 -7.54 1.69 10.27
CA ARG A 74 -7.21 0.31 10.70
C ARG A 74 -6.21 -0.33 9.75
N LYS A 75 -5.18 -1.00 10.29
CA LYS A 75 -4.12 -1.65 9.53
C LYS A 75 -4.68 -2.70 8.58
N VAL A 76 -4.32 -2.61 7.31
CA VAL A 76 -4.57 -3.65 6.31
C VAL A 76 -3.52 -4.73 6.48
N THR A 77 -3.95 -5.97 6.56
CA THR A 77 -3.09 -7.15 6.66
C THR A 77 -3.35 -8.09 5.49
N GLY A 78 -2.53 -9.11 5.35
CA GLY A 78 -2.61 -10.04 4.24
C GLY A 78 -1.43 -9.84 3.29
N ASP A 79 -0.47 -10.73 3.39
CA ASP A 79 0.82 -10.63 2.74
C ASP A 79 0.95 -11.66 1.63
N ILE A 80 1.31 -11.17 0.44
CA ILE A 80 1.78 -11.95 -0.69
C ILE A 80 3.30 -11.75 -0.80
N THR A 81 4.08 -12.80 -0.49
CA THR A 81 5.56 -12.78 -0.62
C THR A 81 6.25 -11.57 0.05
N GLY A 82 5.79 -11.18 1.26
CA GLY A 82 6.34 -10.06 2.02
C GLY A 82 5.73 -8.69 1.68
N ASN A 83 4.63 -8.64 0.88
CA ASN A 83 3.95 -7.40 0.52
C ASN A 83 2.46 -7.49 0.78
N ILE A 84 1.85 -6.40 1.20
CA ILE A 84 0.40 -6.33 1.40
C ILE A 84 -0.31 -6.56 0.06
N ASP A 85 -1.30 -7.44 0.05
CA ASP A 85 -2.17 -7.63 -1.12
C ASP A 85 -3.10 -6.44 -1.32
N LEU A 86 -2.70 -5.53 -2.20
CA LEU A 86 -3.46 -4.31 -2.48
C LEU A 86 -4.76 -4.56 -3.26
N ASN A 87 -4.92 -5.76 -3.87
CA ASN A 87 -6.13 -6.09 -4.62
C ASN A 87 -7.35 -6.35 -3.71
N GLN A 88 -7.13 -6.56 -2.41
CA GLN A 88 -8.21 -6.61 -1.43
C GLN A 88 -8.89 -5.26 -1.17
N ILE A 89 -8.31 -4.15 -1.70
CA ILE A 89 -8.87 -2.80 -1.55
C ILE A 89 -9.86 -2.53 -2.68
N ASP A 90 -11.14 -2.45 -2.33
CA ASP A 90 -12.21 -2.11 -3.26
C ASP A 90 -12.24 -0.60 -3.53
N MET A 91 -11.80 -0.19 -4.73
CA MET A 91 -11.75 1.21 -5.15
C MET A 91 -13.12 1.84 -5.36
N THR A 92 -14.17 1.05 -5.57
CA THR A 92 -15.52 1.57 -5.82
C THR A 92 -16.15 2.20 -4.58
N ARG A 93 -15.72 1.78 -3.38
CA ARG A 93 -16.17 2.33 -2.10
C ARG A 93 -15.27 3.43 -1.53
N VAL A 94 -14.16 3.75 -2.20
CA VAL A 94 -13.21 4.75 -1.72
C VAL A 94 -13.77 6.16 -1.86
N LYS A 95 -13.80 6.91 -0.76
CA LYS A 95 -14.15 8.33 -0.71
C LYS A 95 -12.96 9.23 -1.00
N ARG A 96 -11.78 8.87 -0.45
CA ARG A 96 -10.49 9.50 -0.68
C ARG A 96 -9.35 8.64 -0.16
N ILE A 97 -8.16 8.90 -0.66
CA ILE A 97 -6.91 8.34 -0.14
C ILE A 97 -6.11 9.50 0.45
N GLU A 98 -5.65 9.37 1.68
CA GLU A 98 -4.80 10.31 2.37
C GLU A 98 -3.39 9.73 2.47
N VAL A 99 -2.38 10.46 2.00
CA VAL A 99 -0.98 10.03 2.03
C VAL A 99 -0.18 11.02 2.89
N LEU A 100 0.39 10.51 3.96
CA LEU A 100 1.28 11.23 4.86
C LEU A 100 2.70 10.72 4.65
N ASN A 101 3.60 11.56 4.16
CA ASN A 101 5.01 11.25 3.99
C ASN A 101 5.78 11.43 5.30
N GLY A 102 6.73 10.51 5.57
CA GLY A 102 7.56 10.52 6.76
C GLY A 102 6.97 9.84 7.98
N ALA A 103 7.74 9.81 9.08
CA ALA A 103 7.39 9.07 10.26
C ALA A 103 6.07 9.54 10.92
N ALA A 104 5.23 8.57 11.29
CA ALA A 104 3.93 8.79 11.91
C ALA A 104 3.63 7.82 13.08
N SER A 105 4.66 7.18 13.62
CA SER A 105 4.51 6.17 14.68
C SER A 105 3.91 6.71 15.97
N SER A 106 4.00 8.02 16.22
CA SER A 106 3.37 8.67 17.40
C SER A 106 1.84 8.55 17.44
N LEU A 107 1.17 8.28 16.30
CA LEU A 107 -0.28 8.06 16.23
C LEU A 107 -0.62 6.63 15.84
N TYR A 108 0.19 5.99 14.98
CA TYR A 108 -0.16 4.74 14.32
C TYR A 108 0.69 3.55 14.77
N GLY A 109 1.73 3.79 15.59
CA GLY A 109 2.62 2.74 16.11
C GLY A 109 3.60 2.22 15.07
N SER A 110 3.90 0.92 15.15
CA SER A 110 4.85 0.23 14.27
C SER A 110 4.52 0.39 12.78
N ASP A 111 5.56 0.29 11.93
CA ASP A 111 5.53 0.27 10.45
C ASP A 111 5.34 1.63 9.77
N ALA A 112 5.12 2.71 10.54
CA ALA A 112 4.94 4.06 10.01
C ALA A 112 6.27 4.88 10.00
N ILE A 113 7.36 4.29 9.49
CA ILE A 113 8.67 4.95 9.35
C ILE A 113 8.75 5.80 8.08
N GLY A 114 8.29 5.26 6.96
CA GLY A 114 8.33 5.90 5.64
C GLY A 114 7.11 6.77 5.37
N GLY A 115 5.97 6.39 5.91
CA GLY A 115 4.72 7.12 5.77
C GLY A 115 3.48 6.27 6.05
N VAL A 116 2.32 6.91 5.86
CA VAL A 116 1.00 6.28 6.03
C VAL A 116 0.14 6.54 4.82
N ILE A 117 -0.51 5.51 4.32
CA ILE A 117 -1.55 5.59 3.27
C ILE A 117 -2.86 5.17 3.92
N ASN A 118 -3.79 6.10 4.07
CA ASN A 118 -5.07 5.85 4.72
C ASN A 118 -6.21 5.97 3.71
N ILE A 119 -6.89 4.88 3.46
CA ILE A 119 -8.04 4.78 2.56
C ILE A 119 -9.31 5.05 3.37
N ILE A 120 -9.96 6.17 3.08
CA ILE A 120 -11.24 6.54 3.71
C ILE A 120 -12.37 6.07 2.79
N THR A 121 -13.25 5.22 3.32
CA THR A 121 -14.37 4.65 2.58
C THR A 121 -15.63 5.49 2.71
N ASN A 122 -16.60 5.23 1.82
CA ASN A 122 -17.95 5.78 1.92
C ASN A 122 -18.64 5.27 3.17
N GLU A 123 -19.60 6.05 3.66
CA GLU A 123 -20.46 5.72 4.78
C GLU A 123 -21.93 5.84 4.33
N PRO A 124 -22.85 5.07 4.95
CA PRO A 124 -24.27 5.20 4.67
C PRO A 124 -24.74 6.63 4.93
N LYS A 125 -25.43 7.24 3.96
CA LYS A 125 -25.93 8.62 4.07
C LYS A 125 -27.16 8.92 3.23
N ASP A 126 -27.40 8.18 2.18
CA ASP A 126 -28.48 8.43 1.24
C ASP A 126 -29.66 7.48 1.55
N VAL A 127 -30.91 7.95 1.35
CA VAL A 127 -32.11 7.14 1.62
C VAL A 127 -32.05 5.81 0.85
N VAL A 128 -31.78 5.89 -0.45
CA VAL A 128 -31.38 4.75 -1.29
C VAL A 128 -30.48 5.30 -2.40
N ALA A 129 -29.26 4.78 -2.52
CA ALA A 129 -28.40 5.06 -3.65
C ALA A 129 -27.77 3.75 -4.14
N PHE A 130 -27.82 3.55 -5.44
CA PHE A 130 -27.19 2.40 -6.11
C PHE A 130 -26.21 2.89 -7.15
N SER A 131 -25.07 2.21 -7.27
CA SER A 131 -24.15 2.44 -8.37
C SER A 131 -23.56 1.14 -8.89
N SER A 132 -23.41 1.06 -10.21
CA SER A 132 -22.72 0.00 -10.94
C SER A 132 -21.59 0.62 -11.75
N ASN A 133 -20.40 0.07 -11.66
CA ASN A 133 -19.23 0.54 -12.41
C ASN A 133 -18.59 -0.66 -13.10
N SER A 134 -18.56 -0.65 -14.43
CA SER A 134 -17.96 -1.68 -15.27
C SER A 134 -16.79 -1.09 -16.04
N SER A 135 -15.72 -1.84 -16.20
CA SER A 135 -14.63 -1.47 -17.11
C SER A 135 -14.04 -2.71 -17.76
N TYR A 136 -13.58 -2.51 -19.00
CA TYR A 136 -12.92 -3.54 -19.79
C TYR A 136 -11.70 -2.95 -20.51
N THR A 137 -10.61 -3.68 -20.51
CA THR A 137 -9.41 -3.31 -21.24
C THR A 137 -8.72 -4.55 -21.84
N ARG A 138 -7.62 -4.32 -22.52
CA ARG A 138 -6.83 -5.36 -23.19
C ARG A 138 -6.49 -6.51 -22.23
N LYS A 139 -6.29 -7.74 -22.78
CA LYS A 139 -5.96 -8.97 -22.05
C LYS A 139 -7.10 -9.43 -21.14
N ASN A 140 -8.31 -9.27 -21.62
CA ASN A 140 -9.54 -9.66 -20.95
C ASN A 140 -9.60 -9.12 -19.50
N GLN A 141 -8.99 -7.97 -19.27
CA GLN A 141 -9.07 -7.34 -17.96
C GLN A 141 -10.44 -6.68 -17.80
N PHE A 142 -11.23 -7.27 -16.93
CA PHE A 142 -12.59 -6.85 -16.62
C PHE A 142 -12.73 -6.53 -15.14
N SER A 143 -13.43 -5.44 -14.84
CA SER A 143 -13.78 -5.05 -13.46
C SER A 143 -15.25 -4.67 -13.39
N GLN A 144 -15.97 -5.21 -12.40
CA GLN A 144 -17.37 -4.88 -12.10
C GLN A 144 -17.49 -4.55 -10.62
N GLY A 145 -17.94 -3.34 -10.31
CA GLY A 145 -18.25 -2.91 -8.95
C GLY A 145 -19.71 -2.55 -8.78
N LEU A 146 -20.33 -2.97 -7.71
CA LEU A 146 -21.71 -2.68 -7.31
C LEU A 146 -21.71 -2.09 -5.91
N ASN A 147 -22.43 -1.00 -5.69
CA ASN A 147 -22.61 -0.41 -4.36
C ASN A 147 -24.07 -0.09 -4.11
N LEU A 148 -24.53 -0.40 -2.90
CA LEU A 148 -25.87 -0.06 -2.41
C LEU A 148 -25.71 0.67 -1.08
N ASP A 149 -26.21 1.90 -1.01
CA ASP A 149 -26.28 2.74 0.17
C ASP A 149 -27.74 2.91 0.58
N ILE A 150 -28.05 2.60 1.82
CA ILE A 150 -29.39 2.77 2.40
C ILE A 150 -29.23 3.41 3.77
N ALA A 151 -29.84 4.58 3.98
CA ALA A 151 -29.89 5.22 5.28
C ALA A 151 -31.32 5.71 5.57
N GLN A 152 -31.95 5.12 6.57
CA GLN A 152 -33.30 5.48 6.98
C GLN A 152 -33.38 5.63 8.50
N GLY A 153 -33.78 6.82 8.94
CA GLY A 153 -33.91 7.12 10.37
C GLY A 153 -32.56 6.96 11.10
N LYS A 154 -32.48 6.01 12.01
CA LYS A 154 -31.29 5.73 12.84
C LYS A 154 -30.37 4.66 12.26
N ILE A 155 -30.75 4.01 11.18
CA ILE A 155 -30.05 2.84 10.62
C ILE A 155 -29.47 3.20 9.26
N GLY A 156 -28.21 2.83 9.04
CA GLY A 156 -27.53 2.91 7.75
C GLY A 156 -26.92 1.58 7.37
N SER A 157 -26.94 1.27 6.07
CA SER A 157 -26.34 0.08 5.47
C SER A 157 -25.59 0.47 4.21
N TYR A 158 -24.34 0.05 4.09
CA TYR A 158 -23.55 0.21 2.88
C TYR A 158 -22.99 -1.16 2.45
N THR A 159 -23.45 -1.63 1.31
CA THR A 159 -23.03 -2.90 0.71
C THR A 159 -22.18 -2.62 -0.51
N SER A 160 -21.07 -3.32 -0.67
CA SER A 160 -20.19 -3.24 -1.84
C SER A 160 -19.81 -4.64 -2.29
N TYR A 161 -19.83 -4.86 -3.60
CA TYR A 161 -19.30 -6.05 -4.25
C TYR A 161 -18.43 -5.66 -5.42
N LYS A 162 -17.25 -6.25 -5.56
CA LYS A 162 -16.35 -6.05 -6.69
C LYS A 162 -15.85 -7.40 -7.22
N TYR A 163 -15.91 -7.55 -8.53
CA TYR A 163 -15.28 -8.65 -9.27
C TYR A 163 -14.21 -8.08 -10.21
N ASP A 164 -13.03 -8.68 -10.20
CA ASP A 164 -11.95 -8.37 -11.14
C ASP A 164 -11.44 -9.65 -11.80
N HIS A 165 -11.12 -9.58 -13.08
CA HIS A 165 -10.53 -10.65 -13.86
C HIS A 165 -9.47 -10.11 -14.82
N SER A 166 -8.43 -10.90 -15.11
CA SER A 166 -7.42 -10.65 -16.13
C SER A 166 -6.78 -11.96 -16.57
N ASP A 167 -6.53 -12.12 -17.87
CA ASP A 167 -5.76 -13.27 -18.39
C ASP A 167 -4.24 -13.17 -18.11
N GLY A 168 -3.81 -12.06 -17.51
CA GLY A 168 -2.38 -11.77 -17.34
C GLY A 168 -1.72 -11.34 -18.65
N TRP A 169 -0.41 -11.10 -18.60
CA TRP A 169 0.35 -10.67 -19.77
C TRP A 169 1.85 -10.80 -19.56
N GLN A 170 2.60 -10.78 -20.68
CA GLN A 170 4.05 -10.66 -20.71
C GLN A 170 4.48 -9.81 -21.90
N ASN A 171 5.66 -9.20 -21.80
CA ASN A 171 6.29 -8.43 -22.87
C ASN A 171 7.46 -9.17 -23.51
N SER A 172 8.00 -10.20 -22.86
CA SER A 172 9.10 -11.03 -23.34
C SER A 172 8.83 -12.48 -23.04
N HIS A 173 9.19 -13.38 -23.95
CA HIS A 173 9.20 -14.83 -23.78
C HIS A 173 10.59 -15.37 -23.39
N LEU A 174 11.49 -14.46 -22.99
CA LEU A 174 12.88 -14.77 -22.65
C LEU A 174 13.13 -14.52 -21.16
N THR A 175 13.98 -15.34 -20.55
CA THR A 175 14.57 -15.14 -19.23
C THR A 175 16.06 -15.46 -19.27
N GLU A 176 16.86 -14.89 -18.36
CA GLU A 176 18.27 -15.23 -18.18
C GLU A 176 18.41 -16.34 -17.15
N ASP A 177 19.21 -17.36 -17.45
CA ASP A 177 19.65 -18.39 -16.52
C ASP A 177 21.20 -18.49 -16.57
N GLY A 178 21.85 -17.88 -15.59
CA GLY A 178 23.31 -17.64 -15.65
C GLY A 178 23.68 -16.64 -16.75
N GLU A 179 24.47 -17.07 -17.72
CA GLU A 179 24.86 -16.28 -18.90
C GLU A 179 23.96 -16.53 -20.12
N ASP A 180 23.11 -17.57 -20.05
CA ASP A 180 22.25 -17.98 -21.14
C ASP A 180 20.92 -17.25 -21.14
N ILE A 181 20.40 -16.96 -22.34
CA ILE A 181 19.05 -16.44 -22.56
C ILE A 181 18.21 -17.59 -23.10
N ILE A 182 17.19 -17.98 -22.33
CA ILE A 182 16.34 -19.13 -22.63
C ILE A 182 14.87 -18.72 -22.77
N GLU A 183 14.10 -19.53 -23.47
CA GLU A 183 12.65 -19.33 -23.59
C GLU A 183 11.93 -19.64 -22.27
N THR A 184 10.84 -18.91 -22.01
CA THR A 184 10.00 -19.08 -20.84
C THR A 184 8.53 -18.84 -21.13
N ILE A 185 7.66 -19.64 -20.47
CA ILE A 185 6.21 -19.42 -20.46
C ILE A 185 5.75 -18.60 -19.24
N ALA A 186 6.66 -18.23 -18.35
CA ALA A 186 6.32 -17.42 -17.18
C ALA A 186 5.77 -16.05 -17.61
N PRO A 187 4.58 -15.62 -17.17
CA PRO A 187 4.08 -14.27 -17.45
C PRO A 187 4.70 -13.26 -16.50
N LEU A 188 4.85 -12.02 -16.94
CA LEU A 188 5.24 -10.89 -16.08
C LEU A 188 4.10 -10.53 -15.10
N SER A 189 2.84 -10.67 -15.54
CA SER A 189 1.65 -10.58 -14.70
C SER A 189 0.81 -11.83 -14.86
N LEU A 190 0.54 -12.51 -13.76
CA LEU A 190 -0.30 -13.71 -13.76
C LEU A 190 -1.76 -13.37 -14.09
N GLY A 191 -2.45 -14.30 -14.74
CA GLY A 191 -3.90 -14.31 -14.82
C GLY A 191 -4.51 -14.44 -13.43
N TYR A 192 -5.67 -13.82 -13.22
CA TYR A 192 -6.38 -13.91 -11.95
C TYR A 192 -7.88 -13.64 -12.09
N SER A 193 -8.62 -14.15 -11.11
CA SER A 193 -10.00 -13.74 -10.81
C SER A 193 -10.10 -13.43 -9.33
N SER A 194 -10.82 -12.38 -8.96
CA SER A 194 -11.02 -12.00 -7.57
C SER A 194 -12.44 -11.51 -7.28
N ASN A 195 -12.90 -11.79 -6.08
CA ASN A 195 -14.15 -11.29 -5.54
C ASN A 195 -13.87 -10.55 -4.24
N ASN A 196 -14.51 -9.40 -4.06
CA ASN A 196 -14.43 -8.61 -2.85
C ASN A 196 -15.84 -8.20 -2.45
N PHE A 197 -16.31 -8.64 -1.30
CA PHE A 197 -17.59 -8.27 -0.72
C PHE A 197 -17.37 -7.52 0.58
N SER A 198 -18.10 -6.45 0.81
CA SER A 198 -18.09 -5.77 2.10
C SER A 198 -19.46 -5.21 2.47
N GLN A 199 -19.73 -5.25 3.78
CA GLN A 199 -20.94 -4.75 4.39
C GLN A 199 -20.58 -3.87 5.58
N LYS A 200 -21.22 -2.71 5.70
CA LYS A 200 -21.15 -1.85 6.87
C LYS A 200 -22.55 -1.48 7.33
N PHE A 201 -22.81 -1.65 8.61
CA PHE A 201 -24.02 -1.17 9.29
C PHE A 201 -23.65 -0.04 10.24
N THR A 202 -24.51 0.95 10.36
CA THR A 202 -24.44 2.02 11.35
C THR A 202 -25.77 2.14 12.08
N TYR A 203 -25.70 2.46 13.37
CA TYR A 203 -26.89 2.67 14.20
C TYR A 203 -26.69 3.87 15.13
N ASP A 204 -27.45 4.93 14.91
CA ASP A 204 -27.48 6.09 15.76
C ASP A 204 -28.54 5.89 16.85
N ALA A 205 -28.15 5.25 17.97
CA ALA A 205 -29.06 4.93 19.08
C ALA A 205 -29.68 6.20 19.67
N THR A 206 -28.82 7.23 19.87
CA THR A 206 -29.18 8.59 20.29
C THR A 206 -28.38 9.61 19.53
N ASP A 207 -28.62 10.91 19.70
CA ASP A 207 -27.80 11.98 19.14
C ASP A 207 -26.35 11.94 19.65
N GLN A 208 -26.13 11.30 20.79
CA GLN A 208 -24.82 11.19 21.43
C GLN A 208 -24.15 9.84 21.16
N LEU A 209 -24.91 8.74 21.06
CA LEU A 209 -24.39 7.38 20.98
C LEU A 209 -24.65 6.74 19.61
N SER A 210 -23.60 6.39 18.93
CA SER A 210 -23.66 5.67 17.65
C SER A 210 -22.79 4.42 17.70
N PHE A 211 -23.22 3.39 16.95
CA PHE A 211 -22.54 2.12 16.76
C PHE A 211 -22.29 1.86 15.29
N TYR A 212 -21.28 1.07 15.00
CA TYR A 212 -21.11 0.47 13.68
C TYR A 212 -20.66 -0.97 13.80
N ALA A 213 -20.97 -1.76 12.78
CA ALA A 213 -20.39 -3.07 12.54
C ALA A 213 -20.07 -3.20 11.05
N ASN A 214 -18.97 -3.85 10.72
CA ASN A 214 -18.61 -4.14 9.33
C ASN A 214 -18.05 -5.54 9.21
N GLY A 215 -18.20 -6.11 8.01
CA GLY A 215 -17.59 -7.38 7.62
C GLY A 215 -17.22 -7.36 6.14
N GLY A 216 -16.26 -8.18 5.77
CA GLY A 216 -15.84 -8.33 4.39
C GLY A 216 -15.26 -9.71 4.12
N TYR A 217 -15.38 -10.11 2.87
CA TYR A 217 -14.82 -11.32 2.29
C TYR A 217 -14.05 -10.97 1.03
N TYR A 218 -12.88 -11.53 0.90
CA TYR A 218 -12.01 -11.41 -0.26
C TYR A 218 -11.52 -12.78 -0.69
N ASN A 219 -11.57 -13.04 -1.99
CA ASN A 219 -10.99 -14.23 -2.59
C ASN A 219 -10.28 -13.85 -3.89
N ARG A 220 -9.10 -14.41 -4.13
CA ARG A 220 -8.34 -14.23 -5.38
C ARG A 220 -7.64 -15.52 -5.76
N GLY A 221 -7.88 -16.01 -6.97
CA GLY A 221 -7.13 -17.10 -7.59
C GLY A 221 -6.13 -16.55 -8.61
N LEU A 222 -4.85 -16.92 -8.47
CA LEU A 222 -3.82 -16.65 -9.48
C LEU A 222 -3.64 -17.87 -10.35
N GLU A 223 -3.60 -17.68 -11.66
CA GLU A 223 -3.44 -18.72 -12.66
C GLU A 223 -2.00 -18.72 -13.19
N ARG A 224 -1.36 -19.88 -13.15
CA ARG A 224 -0.01 -20.09 -13.64
C ARG A 224 -0.01 -21.09 -14.80
N PRO A 225 0.88 -20.92 -15.79
CA PRO A 225 1.14 -21.98 -16.76
C PRO A 225 1.55 -23.27 -16.05
N VAL A 226 1.03 -24.39 -16.51
CA VAL A 226 1.41 -25.71 -15.96
C VAL A 226 2.87 -26.01 -16.32
N GLU A 227 3.62 -26.63 -15.40
CA GLU A 227 4.99 -27.08 -15.62
C GLU A 227 5.07 -28.05 -16.82
N ARG A 228 6.08 -27.85 -17.65
CA ARG A 228 6.40 -28.69 -18.82
C ARG A 228 7.88 -28.98 -18.83
N GLU A 229 8.25 -30.17 -19.27
CA GLU A 229 9.66 -30.63 -19.31
C GLU A 229 10.50 -29.86 -20.34
N ASP A 230 9.86 -29.39 -21.42
CA ASP A 230 10.49 -28.80 -22.59
C ASP A 230 10.72 -27.30 -22.49
N ILE A 231 10.13 -26.61 -21.48
CA ILE A 231 10.18 -25.16 -21.36
C ILE A 231 10.12 -24.70 -19.90
N THR A 232 10.88 -23.64 -19.57
CA THR A 232 10.92 -23.08 -18.22
C THR A 232 9.73 -22.15 -17.93
N GLY A 233 9.49 -21.87 -16.64
CA GLY A 233 8.51 -20.89 -16.17
C GLY A 233 7.12 -21.44 -15.85
N GLY A 234 6.94 -22.76 -15.98
CA GLY A 234 5.72 -23.44 -15.53
C GLY A 234 5.65 -23.61 -14.01
N SER A 235 4.49 -24.06 -13.52
CA SER A 235 4.22 -24.28 -12.09
C SER A 235 3.43 -25.56 -11.88
N LYS A 236 3.69 -26.23 -10.76
CA LYS A 236 2.94 -27.41 -10.30
C LYS A 236 1.62 -27.04 -9.62
N TYR A 237 1.44 -25.77 -9.28
CA TYR A 237 0.27 -25.28 -8.53
C TYR A 237 -0.09 -23.84 -8.89
N ASN A 238 -1.36 -23.54 -8.79
CA ASN A 238 -1.90 -22.19 -8.70
C ASN A 238 -1.87 -21.71 -7.26
N THR A 239 -1.97 -20.40 -7.03
CA THR A 239 -2.05 -19.84 -5.69
C THR A 239 -3.40 -19.18 -5.49
N THR A 240 -4.07 -19.47 -4.37
CA THR A 240 -5.32 -18.82 -3.99
C THR A 240 -5.12 -18.06 -2.68
N TYR A 241 -5.76 -16.91 -2.59
CA TYR A 241 -5.80 -16.07 -1.40
C TYR A 241 -7.23 -15.90 -0.94
N GLU A 242 -7.43 -15.94 0.37
CA GLU A 242 -8.74 -15.79 0.98
C GLU A 242 -8.62 -14.92 2.23
N GLY A 243 -9.43 -13.86 2.30
CA GLY A 243 -9.43 -12.90 3.39
C GLY A 243 -10.83 -12.73 3.99
N TYR A 244 -10.89 -12.71 5.32
CA TYR A 244 -12.07 -12.29 6.07
C TYR A 244 -11.67 -11.13 6.97
N ASN A 245 -12.46 -10.06 6.97
CA ASN A 245 -12.27 -8.96 7.89
C ASN A 245 -13.60 -8.61 8.56
N TRP A 246 -13.51 -8.15 9.80
CA TRP A 246 -14.66 -7.71 10.57
C TRP A 246 -14.25 -6.60 11.52
N GLY A 247 -15.22 -5.82 11.95
CA GLY A 247 -15.00 -4.77 12.92
C GLY A 247 -16.30 -4.29 13.53
N ALA A 248 -16.21 -3.77 14.73
CA ALA A 248 -17.29 -3.11 15.42
C ALA A 248 -16.76 -1.95 16.25
N GLY A 249 -17.58 -0.93 16.46
CA GLY A 249 -17.20 0.17 17.30
C GLY A 249 -18.39 0.96 17.81
N ALA A 250 -18.10 1.75 18.85
CA ALA A 250 -19.03 2.63 19.48
C ALA A 250 -18.41 4.02 19.62
N LYS A 251 -19.21 5.05 19.39
CA LYS A 251 -18.81 6.43 19.54
C LYS A 251 -19.80 7.15 20.43
N TYR A 252 -19.30 7.72 21.53
CA TYR A 252 -20.08 8.51 22.46
C TYR A 252 -19.62 9.98 22.45
N LYS A 253 -20.52 10.89 22.08
CA LYS A 253 -20.31 12.32 22.07
C LYS A 253 -20.70 12.89 23.43
N LEU A 254 -19.75 13.15 24.30
CA LEU A 254 -19.95 13.85 25.57
C LEU A 254 -20.41 15.30 25.35
N SER A 255 -19.93 15.92 24.28
CA SER A 255 -20.31 17.25 23.81
C SER A 255 -19.98 17.41 22.32
N LYS A 256 -20.22 18.58 21.72
CA LYS A 256 -19.82 18.88 20.33
C LYS A 256 -18.32 18.73 20.08
N ARG A 257 -17.47 18.75 21.13
CA ARG A 257 -16.02 18.72 21.04
C ARG A 257 -15.36 17.53 21.75
N ASN A 258 -16.12 16.82 22.58
CA ASN A 258 -15.60 15.75 23.41
C ASN A 258 -16.24 14.44 22.98
N VAL A 259 -15.41 13.49 22.56
CA VAL A 259 -15.84 12.20 22.02
C VAL A 259 -14.99 11.11 22.64
N ILE A 260 -15.62 10.03 23.03
CA ILE A 260 -14.98 8.75 23.35
C ILE A 260 -15.36 7.76 22.26
N GLN A 261 -14.41 6.99 21.80
CA GLN A 261 -14.61 6.01 20.73
C GLN A 261 -13.91 4.71 21.11
N PHE A 262 -14.64 3.61 20.98
CA PHE A 262 -14.09 2.26 21.05
C PHE A 262 -14.18 1.62 19.68
N ASP A 263 -13.12 0.97 19.24
CA ASP A 263 -13.04 0.27 17.97
C ASP A 263 -12.36 -1.09 18.17
N TYR A 264 -12.95 -2.11 17.58
CA TYR A 264 -12.35 -3.43 17.44
C TYR A 264 -12.31 -3.82 15.97
N SER A 265 -11.20 -4.41 15.53
CA SER A 265 -11.08 -5.00 14.20
C SER A 265 -10.35 -6.33 14.24
N GLY A 266 -10.76 -7.24 13.37
CA GLY A 266 -10.10 -8.52 13.15
C GLY A 266 -9.95 -8.82 11.67
N ASN A 267 -8.94 -9.60 11.34
CA ASN A 267 -8.68 -10.06 10.00
C ASN A 267 -8.08 -11.47 10.02
N ASN A 268 -8.50 -12.30 9.08
CA ASN A 268 -7.85 -13.58 8.75
C ASN A 268 -7.50 -13.55 7.27
N TYR A 269 -6.27 -13.88 6.93
CA TYR A 269 -5.81 -13.95 5.56
C TYR A 269 -5.03 -15.26 5.33
N ALA A 270 -5.51 -16.08 4.39
CA ALA A 270 -4.93 -17.37 4.08
C ALA A 270 -4.39 -17.40 2.64
N SER A 271 -3.25 -18.03 2.45
CA SER A 271 -2.69 -18.42 1.16
C SER A 271 -2.68 -19.94 1.03
N ARG A 272 -3.13 -20.48 -0.12
CA ARG A 272 -3.16 -21.91 -0.41
C ARG A 272 -2.59 -22.19 -1.79
N TYR A 273 -1.93 -23.33 -1.95
CA TYR A 273 -1.67 -23.90 -3.25
C TYR A 273 -2.84 -24.77 -3.69
N LYS A 274 -3.24 -24.66 -4.96
CA LYS A 274 -4.14 -25.56 -5.65
C LYS A 274 -3.30 -26.32 -6.66
N TYR A 275 -3.06 -27.60 -6.42
CA TYR A 275 -2.18 -28.40 -7.28
C TYR A 275 -2.76 -28.61 -8.67
N LEU A 276 -1.93 -28.46 -9.69
CA LEU A 276 -2.26 -28.67 -11.12
C LEU A 276 -1.84 -30.04 -11.59
N ILE A 277 -0.75 -30.56 -11.03
CA ILE A 277 -0.21 -31.89 -11.23
C ILE A 277 0.08 -32.51 -9.86
N GLU A 278 0.26 -33.83 -9.82
CA GLU A 278 0.65 -34.53 -8.59
C GLU A 278 2.01 -34.01 -8.08
N ASN A 279 2.05 -33.60 -6.82
CA ASN A 279 3.28 -33.11 -6.21
C ASN A 279 3.20 -33.17 -4.67
N SER A 280 4.27 -33.62 -4.02
CA SER A 280 4.41 -33.65 -2.55
C SER A 280 3.22 -34.34 -1.84
N GLY A 281 2.70 -35.44 -2.44
CA GLY A 281 1.56 -36.18 -1.89
C GLY A 281 0.18 -35.57 -2.12
N TYR A 282 0.09 -34.44 -2.84
CA TYR A 282 -1.17 -33.82 -3.25
C TYR A 282 -1.52 -34.17 -4.70
N LEU A 283 -2.76 -34.56 -4.95
CA LEU A 283 -3.32 -34.82 -6.28
C LEU A 283 -3.79 -33.52 -6.95
N PRO A 284 -3.93 -33.50 -8.31
CA PRO A 284 -4.49 -32.38 -9.04
C PRO A 284 -5.85 -31.94 -8.47
N GLY A 285 -6.04 -30.64 -8.29
CA GLY A 285 -7.25 -30.04 -7.70
C GLY A 285 -7.27 -29.95 -6.18
N GLN A 286 -6.39 -30.63 -5.46
CA GLN A 286 -6.29 -30.53 -4.00
C GLN A 286 -5.63 -29.21 -3.56
N TYR A 287 -5.96 -28.79 -2.32
CA TYR A 287 -5.46 -27.56 -1.72
C TYR A 287 -4.56 -27.84 -0.53
N ALA A 288 -3.45 -27.12 -0.43
CA ALA A 288 -2.60 -27.09 0.75
C ALA A 288 -2.52 -25.65 1.31
N LEU A 289 -2.74 -25.52 2.62
CA LEU A 289 -2.49 -24.24 3.31
C LEU A 289 -0.99 -23.96 3.37
N THR A 290 -0.56 -22.83 2.84
CA THR A 290 0.85 -22.40 2.88
C THR A 290 1.11 -21.34 3.93
N LYS A 291 0.09 -20.48 4.21
CA LYS A 291 0.22 -19.38 5.14
C LYS A 291 -1.14 -18.95 5.67
N LEU A 292 -1.22 -18.70 6.96
CA LEU A 292 -2.37 -18.08 7.61
C LEU A 292 -1.88 -16.95 8.51
N GLN A 293 -2.41 -15.76 8.27
CA GLN A 293 -2.19 -14.59 9.11
C GLN A 293 -3.49 -14.21 9.79
N LYS A 294 -3.43 -13.93 11.11
CA LYS A 294 -4.55 -13.38 11.86
C LYS A 294 -4.10 -12.09 12.54
N PHE A 295 -4.99 -11.15 12.58
CA PHE A 295 -4.75 -9.86 13.18
C PHE A 295 -5.97 -9.43 13.99
N HIS A 296 -5.74 -8.96 15.21
CA HIS A 296 -6.74 -8.41 16.09
C HIS A 296 -6.24 -7.09 16.67
N ASP A 297 -7.07 -6.08 16.67
CA ASP A 297 -6.75 -4.75 17.14
C ASP A 297 -7.96 -4.18 17.90
N ALA A 298 -7.74 -3.70 19.12
CA ALA A 298 -8.75 -3.05 19.95
C ALA A 298 -8.21 -1.72 20.44
N GLU A 299 -8.91 -0.62 20.18
CA GLU A 299 -8.52 0.74 20.56
C GLU A 299 -9.64 1.43 21.35
N LEU A 300 -9.26 2.07 22.45
CA LEU A 300 -10.09 3.07 23.13
C LEU A 300 -9.44 4.44 22.98
N LYS A 301 -10.16 5.38 22.36
CA LYS A 301 -9.68 6.71 22.03
C LYS A 301 -10.60 7.79 22.55
N GLY A 302 -10.01 8.83 23.16
CA GLY A 302 -10.67 10.05 23.57
C GLY A 302 -10.20 11.25 22.75
N ILE A 303 -11.13 12.12 22.34
CA ILE A 303 -10.86 13.38 21.67
C ILE A 303 -11.51 14.48 22.53
N PHE A 304 -10.73 15.43 23.04
CA PHE A 304 -11.19 16.46 23.96
C PHE A 304 -10.75 17.85 23.50
N GLY A 305 -11.73 18.69 23.28
CA GLY A 305 -11.53 20.11 23.01
C GLY A 305 -11.66 20.94 24.31
N PHE A 306 -10.58 21.00 25.09
CA PHE A 306 -10.59 21.75 26.37
C PHE A 306 -10.87 23.23 26.20
N THR A 307 -10.38 23.83 25.13
CA THR A 307 -10.66 25.21 24.74
C THR A 307 -11.09 25.32 23.29
N THR A 308 -11.52 26.50 22.85
CA THR A 308 -11.82 26.74 21.42
C THR A 308 -10.61 26.55 20.52
N ASN A 309 -9.42 26.68 21.07
CA ASN A 309 -8.15 26.70 20.34
C ASN A 309 -7.28 25.47 20.61
N SER A 310 -7.74 24.50 21.39
CA SER A 310 -6.96 23.31 21.68
C SER A 310 -7.77 22.01 21.53
N THR A 311 -7.10 20.96 21.08
CA THR A 311 -7.66 19.61 20.97
C THR A 311 -6.62 18.61 21.45
N THR A 312 -7.02 17.73 22.35
CA THR A 312 -6.20 16.61 22.83
C THR A 312 -6.81 15.31 22.36
N VAL A 313 -5.98 14.45 21.81
CA VAL A 313 -6.31 13.06 21.50
C VAL A 313 -5.46 12.18 22.40
N PHE A 314 -6.06 11.19 23.03
CA PHE A 314 -5.34 10.14 23.73
C PHE A 314 -6.02 8.79 23.50
N GLY A 315 -5.26 7.73 23.60
CA GLY A 315 -5.80 6.39 23.42
C GLY A 315 -4.87 5.32 23.96
N VAL A 316 -5.47 4.17 24.11
CA VAL A 316 -4.78 2.91 24.39
C VAL A 316 -5.21 1.90 23.35
N ASP A 317 -4.27 1.07 22.90
CA ASP A 317 -4.60 -0.03 21.99
C ASP A 317 -3.90 -1.33 22.39
N TYR A 318 -4.52 -2.42 22.01
CA TYR A 318 -4.00 -3.78 22.10
C TYR A 318 -4.07 -4.43 20.74
N ARG A 319 -2.96 -4.96 20.29
CA ARG A 319 -2.81 -5.62 18.99
C ARG A 319 -2.25 -7.01 19.18
N ARG A 320 -2.80 -8.00 18.47
CA ARG A 320 -2.27 -9.36 18.38
C ARG A 320 -2.11 -9.76 16.93
N GLU A 321 -0.93 -10.24 16.58
CA GLU A 321 -0.59 -10.78 15.27
C GLU A 321 -0.25 -12.27 15.40
N VAL A 322 -0.74 -13.09 14.46
CA VAL A 322 -0.47 -14.53 14.40
C VAL A 322 -0.01 -14.87 12.99
N LEU A 323 1.05 -15.63 12.90
CA LEU A 323 1.53 -16.22 11.65
C LEU A 323 1.65 -17.73 11.81
N ARG A 324 0.92 -18.46 10.95
CA ARG A 324 1.04 -19.91 10.83
C ARG A 324 1.49 -20.27 9.43
N ARG A 325 2.52 -21.10 9.34
CA ARG A 325 3.06 -21.65 8.10
C ARG A 325 3.32 -23.15 8.25
N PRO A 326 2.38 -23.99 7.77
CA PRO A 326 2.53 -25.45 7.88
C PRO A 326 3.74 -26.00 7.11
N ASP A 327 4.16 -25.29 6.03
CA ASP A 327 5.34 -25.65 5.21
C ASP A 327 6.69 -25.45 5.94
N SER A 328 6.70 -24.83 7.12
CA SER A 328 7.88 -24.55 7.92
C SER A 328 7.66 -24.80 9.42
N ASP A 329 6.59 -25.51 9.78
CA ASP A 329 6.18 -25.80 11.17
C ASP A 329 6.12 -24.53 12.07
N LEU A 330 5.86 -23.37 11.46
CA LEU A 330 5.78 -22.09 12.14
C LEU A 330 4.33 -21.82 12.59
N ASP A 331 4.11 -21.73 13.89
CA ASP A 331 2.85 -21.25 14.50
C ASP A 331 3.20 -20.34 15.68
N LYS A 332 3.31 -19.03 15.41
CA LYS A 332 3.73 -18.02 16.38
C LYS A 332 2.74 -16.86 16.44
N SER A 333 2.63 -16.27 17.61
CA SER A 333 1.89 -15.03 17.81
C SER A 333 2.71 -14.03 18.60
N VAL A 334 2.48 -12.75 18.37
CA VAL A 334 3.05 -11.65 19.13
C VAL A 334 1.96 -10.63 19.46
N TYR A 335 2.10 -9.95 20.60
CA TYR A 335 1.20 -8.85 20.96
C TYR A 335 1.97 -7.54 21.14
N THR A 336 1.24 -6.46 20.96
CA THR A 336 1.70 -5.09 21.24
C THR A 336 0.64 -4.38 22.06
N THR A 337 1.01 -3.77 23.17
CA THR A 337 0.16 -2.86 23.94
C THR A 337 0.69 -1.45 23.83
N SER A 338 -0.19 -0.48 23.73
CA SER A 338 0.23 0.89 23.49
C SER A 338 -0.61 1.91 24.23
N ALA A 339 0.01 3.04 24.57
CA ALA A 339 -0.65 4.24 25.04
C ALA A 339 -0.09 5.45 24.32
N TYR A 340 -0.97 6.36 23.89
CA TYR A 340 -0.54 7.56 23.17
C TYR A 340 -1.35 8.79 23.56
N GLY A 341 -0.72 9.95 23.38
CA GLY A 341 -1.35 11.24 23.55
C GLY A 341 -0.79 12.28 22.57
N GLN A 342 -1.66 13.12 22.07
CA GLN A 342 -1.30 14.25 21.21
C GLN A 342 -2.12 15.47 21.58
N HIS A 343 -1.47 16.60 21.75
CA HIS A 343 -2.09 17.89 22.00
C HIS A 343 -1.82 18.86 20.86
N GLU A 344 -2.87 19.45 20.32
CA GLU A 344 -2.83 20.53 19.33
C GLU A 344 -3.33 21.81 19.97
N VAL A 345 -2.60 22.91 19.76
CA VAL A 345 -2.97 24.24 20.24
C VAL A 345 -2.75 25.30 19.16
N LYS A 346 -3.71 26.21 19.02
CA LYS A 346 -3.61 27.40 18.17
C LYS A 346 -3.25 28.60 19.04
N LEU A 347 -2.09 29.17 18.74
CA LEU A 347 -1.55 30.36 19.44
C LEU A 347 -1.65 31.56 18.50
N TRP A 348 -2.11 32.70 19.03
CA TRP A 348 -2.15 33.99 18.32
C TRP A 348 -2.78 33.99 16.93
N ASN A 349 -3.77 33.14 16.66
CA ASN A 349 -4.45 32.98 15.38
C ASN A 349 -3.56 32.56 14.19
N HIS A 350 -2.26 32.63 14.30
CA HIS A 350 -1.30 32.37 13.21
C HIS A 350 -0.44 31.12 13.42
N LEU A 351 -0.20 30.73 14.66
CA LEU A 351 0.65 29.59 15.01
C LEU A 351 -0.21 28.42 15.50
N THR A 352 -0.05 27.25 14.87
CA THR A 352 -0.60 25.99 15.37
C THR A 352 0.57 25.08 15.76
N GLY A 353 0.59 24.63 17.01
CA GLY A 353 1.56 23.67 17.53
C GLY A 353 0.92 22.32 17.78
N VAL A 354 1.68 21.25 17.58
CA VAL A 354 1.31 19.87 17.90
C VAL A 354 2.46 19.21 18.64
N VAL A 355 2.16 18.61 19.78
CA VAL A 355 3.09 17.75 20.52
C VAL A 355 2.40 16.42 20.77
N GLY A 356 3.07 15.33 20.45
CA GLY A 356 2.56 13.97 20.64
C GLY A 356 3.63 13.03 21.16
N VAL A 357 3.21 12.00 21.85
CA VAL A 357 4.05 10.91 22.31
C VAL A 357 3.23 9.63 22.31
N ARG A 358 3.88 8.52 21.95
CA ARG A 358 3.33 7.19 22.07
C ARG A 358 4.37 6.27 22.72
N TYR A 359 3.91 5.40 23.57
CA TYR A 359 4.66 4.28 24.12
C TYR A 359 4.03 2.99 23.61
N ASP A 360 4.83 2.14 22.97
CA ASP A 360 4.48 0.80 22.54
C ASP A 360 5.32 -0.20 23.34
N HIS A 361 4.68 -1.26 23.82
CA HIS A 361 5.36 -2.43 24.39
C HIS A 361 5.04 -3.65 23.52
N HIS A 362 6.05 -4.08 22.76
CA HIS A 362 5.99 -5.27 21.92
C HIS A 362 6.56 -6.45 22.68
N GLU A 363 5.87 -7.59 22.67
CA GLU A 363 6.22 -8.79 23.44
C GLU A 363 7.69 -9.20 23.31
N GLN A 364 8.23 -9.20 22.08
CA GLN A 364 9.60 -9.67 21.83
C GLN A 364 10.65 -8.56 22.01
N THR A 365 10.36 -7.33 21.58
CA THR A 365 11.38 -6.27 21.49
C THR A 365 11.26 -5.20 22.57
N GLY A 366 10.31 -5.37 23.52
CA GLY A 366 10.12 -4.48 24.66
C GLY A 366 9.54 -3.11 24.33
N GLY A 367 9.79 -2.14 25.22
CA GLY A 367 9.16 -0.82 25.18
C GLY A 367 9.85 0.20 24.26
N ARG A 368 9.05 1.06 23.59
CA ARG A 368 9.55 2.14 22.72
C ARG A 368 8.71 3.40 22.85
N PHE A 369 9.39 4.56 22.90
CA PHE A 369 8.78 5.88 22.85
C PHE A 369 8.97 6.52 21.48
N THR A 370 7.90 7.07 20.93
CA THR A 370 7.90 7.78 19.64
C THR A 370 7.31 9.19 19.79
N PRO A 371 8.14 10.21 20.06
CA PRO A 371 7.71 11.60 20.14
C PRO A 371 7.48 12.21 18.76
N LYS A 372 6.61 13.23 18.72
CA LYS A 372 6.35 14.10 17.57
C LYS A 372 6.19 15.54 18.03
N VAL A 373 6.80 16.45 17.28
CA VAL A 373 6.56 17.89 17.41
C VAL A 373 6.33 18.46 16.02
N ALA A 374 5.26 19.22 15.84
CA ALA A 374 5.01 19.92 14.58
C ALA A 374 4.48 21.33 14.86
N ALA A 375 4.86 22.27 14.01
CA ALA A 375 4.40 23.64 14.06
C ALA A 375 4.00 24.11 12.66
N MET A 376 2.95 24.92 12.59
CA MET A 376 2.51 25.60 11.37
C MET A 376 2.28 27.06 11.64
N TYR A 377 2.92 27.93 10.86
CA TYR A 377 2.73 29.38 10.91
C TYR A 377 2.05 29.87 9.63
N ASN A 378 0.95 30.60 9.79
CA ASN A 378 0.13 31.12 8.70
C ASN A 378 0.40 32.62 8.50
N ILE A 379 0.78 33.06 7.30
CA ILE A 379 1.01 34.44 6.92
C ILE A 379 0.20 34.75 5.65
N GLY A 380 -1.01 35.23 5.78
CA GLY A 380 -1.88 35.46 4.63
C GLY A 380 -2.13 34.18 3.82
N ASN A 381 -1.60 34.15 2.60
CA ASN A 381 -1.71 32.99 1.70
C ASN A 381 -0.57 31.98 1.87
N PHE A 382 0.41 32.26 2.73
CA PHE A 382 1.55 31.39 2.99
C PHE A 382 1.33 30.57 4.26
N ASN A 383 1.73 29.29 4.19
CA ASN A 383 1.86 28.41 5.33
C ASN A 383 3.28 27.87 5.37
N VAL A 384 3.94 27.99 6.51
CA VAL A 384 5.22 27.36 6.78
C VAL A 384 5.01 26.31 7.85
N ARG A 385 5.45 25.08 7.59
CA ARG A 385 5.34 23.95 8.51
C ARG A 385 6.71 23.38 8.80
N ALA A 386 6.94 22.98 10.04
CA ALA A 386 8.11 22.22 10.45
C ALA A 386 7.66 21.03 11.27
N THR A 387 8.25 19.87 11.02
CA THR A 387 7.89 18.62 11.72
C THR A 387 9.16 17.86 12.11
N TYR A 388 9.20 17.42 13.35
CA TYR A 388 10.03 16.33 13.84
C TYR A 388 9.13 15.18 14.26
N ALA A 389 9.44 13.96 13.85
CA ALA A 389 8.73 12.77 14.29
C ALA A 389 9.69 11.57 14.39
N ALA A 390 9.63 10.85 15.50
CA ALA A 390 10.26 9.57 15.63
C ALA A 390 9.35 8.47 15.08
N GLY A 391 9.95 7.45 14.46
CA GLY A 391 9.28 6.26 13.99
C GLY A 391 9.98 5.00 14.48
N PHE A 392 9.24 3.89 14.50
CA PHE A 392 9.83 2.59 14.73
C PHE A 392 9.08 1.50 13.97
N ARG A 393 9.74 0.34 13.79
CA ARG A 393 9.15 -0.89 13.29
C ARG A 393 9.67 -2.08 14.13
N ALA A 394 8.75 -2.82 14.70
CA ALA A 394 9.09 -4.12 15.29
C ALA A 394 9.41 -5.12 14.16
N PRO A 395 10.38 -6.04 14.34
CA PRO A 395 10.59 -7.13 13.39
C PRO A 395 9.32 -7.96 13.23
N GLY A 396 9.06 -8.43 12.01
CA GLY A 396 7.93 -9.31 11.72
C GLY A 396 8.15 -10.72 12.29
N ILE A 397 7.06 -11.46 12.51
CA ILE A 397 7.14 -12.86 12.99
C ILE A 397 7.97 -13.72 12.04
N ASP A 398 7.91 -13.44 10.74
CA ASP A 398 8.74 -14.10 9.73
C ASP A 398 10.23 -13.76 9.86
N GLU A 399 10.57 -12.52 10.21
CA GLU A 399 11.95 -12.09 10.42
C GLU A 399 12.56 -12.69 11.70
N LEU A 400 11.74 -12.87 12.73
CA LEU A 400 12.17 -13.43 14.03
C LEU A 400 12.28 -14.96 14.00
N TYR A 401 11.33 -15.65 13.36
CA TYR A 401 11.11 -17.08 13.62
C TYR A 401 11.16 -17.97 12.38
N TYR A 402 11.53 -17.49 11.17
CA TYR A 402 11.66 -18.38 10.04
C TYR A 402 12.76 -19.42 10.29
N HIS A 403 12.37 -20.68 10.06
CA HIS A 403 13.26 -21.82 10.00
C HIS A 403 12.72 -22.73 8.89
N MET A 404 13.08 -22.45 7.63
CA MET A 404 12.36 -22.99 6.48
C MET A 404 13.29 -23.33 5.34
N PHE A 405 13.16 -24.57 4.85
CA PHE A 405 13.69 -25.00 3.56
C PHE A 405 12.61 -24.90 2.49
N LYS A 406 12.92 -24.30 1.35
CA LYS A 406 11.98 -24.16 0.24
C LYS A 406 12.64 -24.43 -1.10
N LYS A 407 12.17 -25.47 -1.83
CA LYS A 407 12.45 -25.62 -3.25
C LYS A 407 11.68 -24.57 -4.04
N THR A 408 12.38 -23.83 -4.90
CA THR A 408 11.81 -22.91 -5.87
C THR A 408 11.86 -23.55 -7.27
N MET A 409 11.42 -22.83 -8.31
CA MET A 409 11.40 -23.38 -9.67
C MET A 409 12.78 -23.92 -10.10
N GLY A 410 12.79 -25.07 -10.74
CA GLY A 410 13.99 -25.75 -11.22
C GLY A 410 14.84 -26.33 -10.08
N THR A 411 16.16 -26.18 -10.18
CA THR A 411 17.14 -26.69 -9.21
C THR A 411 17.39 -25.76 -8.02
N ARG A 412 16.69 -24.61 -7.94
CA ARG A 412 16.91 -23.60 -6.91
C ARG A 412 16.21 -23.98 -5.62
N ALA A 413 16.92 -23.83 -4.51
CA ALA A 413 16.37 -23.95 -3.16
C ALA A 413 16.87 -22.83 -2.26
N THR A 414 16.10 -22.50 -1.23
CA THR A 414 16.47 -21.47 -0.24
C THR A 414 16.15 -21.96 1.16
N ILE A 415 17.11 -21.88 2.05
CA ILE A 415 16.91 -21.94 3.50
C ILE A 415 16.71 -20.51 3.99
N SER A 416 15.67 -20.27 4.78
CA SER A 416 15.42 -18.97 5.40
C SER A 416 15.47 -19.12 6.91
N LEU A 417 16.35 -18.37 7.56
CA LEU A 417 16.59 -18.39 9.01
C LEU A 417 16.26 -17.00 9.57
N GLY A 418 15.33 -16.95 10.53
CA GLY A 418 15.02 -15.76 11.33
C GLY A 418 16.06 -15.57 12.44
N ASP A 419 15.98 -14.41 13.11
CA ASP A 419 16.78 -14.13 14.30
C ASP A 419 15.90 -13.48 15.37
N GLU A 420 15.73 -14.19 16.50
CA GLU A 420 14.92 -13.72 17.63
C GLU A 420 15.55 -12.51 18.36
N ASN A 421 16.83 -12.23 18.12
CA ASN A 421 17.57 -11.12 18.73
C ASN A 421 17.50 -9.83 17.92
N LEU A 422 16.71 -9.77 16.84
CA LEU A 422 16.57 -8.57 16.04
C LEU A 422 16.07 -7.39 16.86
N ASP A 423 16.82 -6.30 16.82
CA ASP A 423 16.41 -5.01 17.34
C ASP A 423 15.32 -4.36 16.47
N PRO A 424 14.38 -3.61 17.07
CA PRO A 424 13.44 -2.82 16.28
C PRO A 424 14.14 -1.68 15.53
N GLU A 425 13.69 -1.46 14.32
CA GLU A 425 14.13 -0.32 13.51
C GLU A 425 13.64 0.98 14.13
N ARG A 426 14.44 2.04 14.03
CA ARG A 426 14.14 3.37 14.56
C ARG A 426 14.42 4.42 13.52
N SER A 427 13.56 5.42 13.44
CA SER A 427 13.79 6.55 12.57
C SER A 427 13.61 7.90 13.26
N ASN A 428 14.34 8.90 12.74
CA ASN A 428 14.14 10.31 13.06
C ASN A 428 13.88 11.06 11.76
N TYR A 429 12.66 11.56 11.63
CA TYR A 429 12.20 12.30 10.47
C TYR A 429 12.11 13.78 10.75
N TYR A 430 12.66 14.59 9.86
CA TYR A 430 12.62 16.05 9.88
C TYR A 430 12.08 16.54 8.55
N SER A 431 11.16 17.52 8.59
CA SER A 431 10.69 18.17 7.37
C SER A 431 10.36 19.63 7.57
N ILE A 432 10.56 20.40 6.51
CA ILE A 432 10.09 21.79 6.39
C ILE A 432 9.26 21.86 5.10
N ASN A 433 8.04 22.39 5.22
CA ASN A 433 7.12 22.61 4.12
C ASN A 433 6.76 24.08 4.01
N MET A 434 6.82 24.63 2.82
CA MET A 434 6.34 25.96 2.46
C MET A 434 5.21 25.81 1.45
N GLU A 435 4.07 26.39 1.71
CA GLU A 435 2.89 26.37 0.84
C GLU A 435 2.38 27.78 0.61
N TYR A 436 2.16 28.12 -0.66
CA TYR A 436 1.40 29.29 -1.08
C TYR A 436 0.06 28.83 -1.65
N ARG A 437 -1.04 29.42 -1.19
CA ARG A 437 -2.39 29.01 -1.61
C ARG A 437 -3.30 30.19 -1.81
N THR A 438 -3.90 30.25 -2.97
CA THR A 438 -5.01 31.14 -3.33
C THR A 438 -6.26 30.33 -3.67
N ASN A 439 -7.33 30.99 -4.07
CA ASN A 439 -8.55 30.30 -4.53
C ASN A 439 -8.36 29.56 -5.87
N ARG A 440 -7.39 29.97 -6.70
CA ARG A 440 -7.17 29.40 -8.04
C ARG A 440 -5.87 28.61 -8.16
N PHE A 441 -4.93 28.81 -7.28
CA PHE A 441 -3.58 28.25 -7.38
C PHE A 441 -3.06 27.84 -6.01
N SER A 442 -2.35 26.71 -5.96
CA SER A 442 -1.55 26.31 -4.82
C SER A 442 -0.20 25.74 -5.29
N ALA A 443 0.86 26.12 -4.57
CA ALA A 443 2.20 25.59 -4.76
C ALA A 443 2.78 25.24 -3.39
N SER A 444 3.43 24.09 -3.27
CA SER A 444 4.15 23.74 -2.05
C SER A 444 5.46 23.07 -2.35
N VAL A 445 6.44 23.29 -1.49
CA VAL A 445 7.74 22.62 -1.48
C VAL A 445 7.96 22.03 -0.09
N THR A 446 8.31 20.74 -0.02
CA THR A 446 8.64 20.05 1.22
C THR A 446 10.04 19.50 1.12
N GLY A 447 10.99 19.98 1.91
CA GLY A 447 12.28 19.34 2.13
C GLY A 447 12.22 18.37 3.31
N TYR A 448 12.86 17.20 3.20
CA TYR A 448 12.84 16.20 4.26
C TYR A 448 14.15 15.43 4.41
N LEU A 449 14.34 14.89 5.61
CA LEU A 449 15.45 14.02 6.00
C LEU A 449 14.94 12.95 6.95
N ASN A 450 15.21 11.69 6.66
CA ASN A 450 14.85 10.54 7.48
C ASN A 450 16.11 9.69 7.77
N TYR A 451 16.49 9.60 9.03
CA TYR A 451 17.56 8.72 9.50
C TYR A 451 16.94 7.44 10.06
N VAL A 452 17.31 6.30 9.51
CA VAL A 452 16.87 4.98 9.98
C VAL A 452 18.08 4.23 10.57
N LYS A 453 17.91 3.64 11.76
CA LYS A 453 18.89 2.79 12.43
C LYS A 453 18.32 1.40 12.65
N ASN A 454 19.21 0.41 12.77
CA ASN A 454 18.87 -0.99 13.01
C ASN A 454 17.87 -1.53 11.97
N MET A 455 18.02 -1.15 10.71
CA MET A 455 17.12 -1.57 9.64
C MET A 455 17.22 -3.10 9.46
N VAL A 456 16.10 -3.81 9.55
CA VAL A 456 16.08 -5.26 9.35
C VAL A 456 16.17 -5.58 7.87
N THR A 457 17.18 -6.32 7.51
CA THR A 457 17.44 -6.79 6.13
C THR A 457 17.78 -8.26 6.13
N SER A 458 18.04 -8.81 4.97
CA SER A 458 18.46 -10.20 4.82
C SER A 458 19.62 -10.31 3.84
N LYS A 459 20.54 -11.21 4.14
CA LYS A 459 21.64 -11.60 3.25
C LYS A 459 21.37 -13.01 2.75
N SER A 460 21.59 -13.23 1.46
CA SER A 460 21.59 -14.56 0.87
C SER A 460 23.01 -14.94 0.51
N THR A 461 23.51 -16.01 1.13
CA THR A 461 24.83 -16.61 0.86
C THR A 461 24.60 -17.94 0.14
N LYS A 462 25.42 -18.28 -0.85
CA LYS A 462 25.35 -19.63 -1.44
C LYS A 462 25.75 -20.65 -0.38
N PHE A 463 25.05 -21.77 -0.32
CA PHE A 463 25.32 -22.83 0.64
C PHE A 463 26.78 -23.31 0.58
N ASP A 464 27.30 -23.48 -0.65
CA ASP A 464 28.68 -23.96 -0.88
C ASP A 464 29.75 -22.93 -0.47
N ASP A 465 29.39 -21.65 -0.28
CA ASP A 465 30.30 -20.58 0.20
C ASP A 465 30.34 -20.46 1.73
N LEU A 466 29.52 -21.23 2.46
CA LEU A 466 29.49 -21.24 3.93
C LEU A 466 30.66 -22.07 4.49
N PRO A 467 31.10 -21.79 5.73
CA PRO A 467 32.02 -22.68 6.45
C PRO A 467 31.50 -24.11 6.54
N GLU A 468 32.39 -25.11 6.45
CA GLU A 468 32.03 -26.55 6.47
C GLU A 468 31.21 -26.94 7.70
N ALA A 469 31.56 -26.38 8.86
CA ALA A 469 30.82 -26.62 10.11
C ALA A 469 29.37 -26.16 10.02
N GLU A 470 29.10 -24.99 9.41
CA GLU A 470 27.76 -24.44 9.19
C GLU A 470 26.99 -25.26 8.16
N GLN A 471 27.65 -25.68 7.07
CA GLN A 471 27.04 -26.58 6.09
C GLN A 471 26.59 -27.90 6.71
N ASN A 472 27.42 -28.50 7.58
CA ASN A 472 27.09 -29.75 8.27
C ASN A 472 25.93 -29.57 9.25
N GLN A 473 25.91 -28.48 10.03
CA GLN A 473 24.79 -28.13 10.90
C GLN A 473 23.50 -27.99 10.11
N LEU A 474 23.51 -27.26 8.99
CA LEU A 474 22.32 -27.08 8.15
C LEU A 474 21.84 -28.39 7.50
N ARG A 475 22.76 -29.34 7.20
CA ARG A 475 22.36 -30.67 6.71
C ARG A 475 21.66 -31.50 7.77
N GLU A 476 22.05 -31.35 9.04
CA GLU A 476 21.36 -31.98 10.18
C GLU A 476 19.98 -31.35 10.43
N GLU A 477 19.88 -30.03 10.36
CA GLU A 477 18.64 -29.27 10.59
C GLU A 477 17.64 -29.43 9.43
N PHE A 478 18.12 -29.56 8.19
CA PHE A 478 17.32 -29.66 6.95
C PHE A 478 17.72 -30.90 6.13
N PRO A 479 17.21 -32.07 6.48
CA PRO A 479 17.50 -33.31 5.75
C PRO A 479 17.16 -33.25 4.26
N GLU A 480 16.22 -32.38 3.86
CA GLU A 480 15.81 -32.14 2.46
C GLU A 480 16.95 -31.62 1.58
N ILE A 481 18.05 -31.13 2.16
CA ILE A 481 19.27 -30.80 1.40
C ILE A 481 19.83 -32.05 0.71
N GLY A 482 19.73 -33.22 1.36
CA GLY A 482 20.14 -34.51 0.79
C GLY A 482 19.34 -34.94 -0.46
N ASP A 483 18.11 -34.43 -0.62
CA ASP A 483 17.25 -34.70 -1.77
C ASP A 483 17.55 -33.81 -2.98
N LEU A 484 18.50 -32.88 -2.88
CA LEU A 484 18.92 -32.04 -3.98
C LEU A 484 19.95 -32.76 -4.84
N SER A 485 19.78 -32.71 -6.15
CA SER A 485 20.77 -33.23 -7.10
C SER A 485 22.10 -32.45 -7.08
N SER A 486 22.07 -31.21 -6.58
CA SER A 486 23.23 -30.32 -6.41
C SER A 486 22.90 -29.16 -5.48
N THR A 487 23.85 -28.74 -4.64
CA THR A 487 23.76 -27.58 -3.75
C THR A 487 24.14 -26.25 -4.42
N LYS A 488 24.65 -26.26 -5.67
CA LYS A 488 25.10 -25.05 -6.40
C LYS A 488 24.08 -23.93 -6.44
N ASN A 489 22.79 -24.28 -6.46
CA ASN A 489 21.68 -23.34 -6.50
C ASN A 489 20.92 -23.22 -5.17
N LEU A 490 21.50 -23.76 -4.09
CA LEU A 490 20.99 -23.60 -2.74
C LEU A 490 21.54 -22.31 -2.12
N SER A 491 20.68 -21.46 -1.60
CA SER A 491 21.06 -20.26 -0.87
C SER A 491 20.53 -20.29 0.55
N VAL A 492 21.30 -19.75 1.48
CA VAL A 492 20.92 -19.54 2.88
C VAL A 492 20.66 -18.07 3.09
N LYS A 493 19.45 -17.74 3.53
CA LYS A 493 18.99 -16.39 3.77
C LYS A 493 18.88 -16.15 5.27
N ASN A 494 19.74 -15.32 5.83
CA ASN A 494 19.74 -14.90 7.22
C ASN A 494 19.21 -13.48 7.36
N TYR A 495 18.41 -13.21 8.41
CA TYR A 495 17.98 -11.87 8.78
C TYR A 495 18.94 -11.26 9.80
N PHE A 496 19.16 -9.96 9.72
CA PHE A 496 20.02 -9.22 10.65
C PHE A 496 19.66 -7.72 10.64
N ASN A 497 20.12 -7.00 11.66
CA ASN A 497 20.00 -5.55 11.71
C ASN A 497 21.13 -4.89 10.92
N PHE A 498 20.77 -4.09 9.93
CA PHE A 498 21.68 -3.26 9.17
C PHE A 498 21.89 -1.92 9.89
N GLU A 499 23.13 -1.43 9.97
CA GLU A 499 23.44 -0.36 10.91
C GLU A 499 22.68 0.95 10.67
N LYS A 500 22.67 1.49 9.45
CA LYS A 500 22.13 2.83 9.16
C LYS A 500 21.64 2.98 7.73
N ALA A 501 20.51 3.67 7.59
CA ALA A 501 20.07 4.19 6.31
C ALA A 501 19.68 5.67 6.43
N THR A 502 19.85 6.41 5.35
CA THR A 502 19.45 7.82 5.27
C THR A 502 18.67 8.05 4.00
N VAL A 503 17.50 8.64 4.13
CA VAL A 503 16.70 9.09 2.99
C VAL A 503 16.48 10.59 3.10
N LYS A 504 16.89 11.33 2.08
CA LYS A 504 16.71 12.80 2.01
C LYS A 504 16.16 13.20 0.65
N GLY A 505 15.41 14.27 0.62
CA GLY A 505 14.85 14.73 -0.63
C GLY A 505 13.97 15.95 -0.49
N PHE A 506 13.28 16.23 -1.59
CA PHE A 506 12.27 17.27 -1.60
C PHE A 506 11.11 16.91 -2.54
N GLU A 507 9.96 17.46 -2.26
CA GLU A 507 8.72 17.30 -3.03
C GLU A 507 8.20 18.69 -3.43
N VAL A 508 7.75 18.82 -4.68
CA VAL A 508 7.07 20.00 -5.20
C VAL A 508 5.68 19.59 -5.64
N ASN A 509 4.66 20.30 -5.17
CA ASN A 509 3.28 20.08 -5.58
C ASN A 509 2.69 21.40 -6.08
N LEU A 510 2.14 21.35 -7.29
CA LEU A 510 1.51 22.47 -7.98
C LEU A 510 0.08 22.09 -8.36
N ASN A 511 -0.87 22.97 -8.11
CA ASN A 511 -2.24 22.81 -8.56
C ASN A 511 -2.79 24.16 -8.96
N GLY A 512 -3.40 24.26 -10.15
CA GLY A 512 -3.94 25.51 -10.67
C GLY A 512 -5.18 25.32 -11.51
N ASN A 513 -6.20 26.14 -11.27
CA ASN A 513 -7.35 26.35 -12.15
C ASN A 513 -6.99 27.46 -13.15
N LEU A 514 -6.46 27.07 -14.32
CA LEU A 514 -5.89 28.01 -15.29
C LEU A 514 -6.96 28.83 -16.01
N PHE A 515 -8.07 28.18 -16.36
CA PHE A 515 -9.27 28.82 -16.91
C PHE A 515 -10.51 28.01 -16.52
N PRO A 516 -11.74 28.54 -16.74
CA PRO A 516 -12.96 27.82 -16.38
C PRO A 516 -12.99 26.40 -16.96
N GLY A 517 -13.19 25.43 -16.07
CA GLY A 517 -13.23 24.00 -16.43
C GLY A 517 -11.86 23.31 -16.52
N PHE A 518 -10.73 24.01 -16.57
CA PHE A 518 -9.41 23.39 -16.71
C PHE A 518 -8.56 23.50 -15.46
N THR A 519 -8.14 22.35 -14.95
CA THR A 519 -7.20 22.21 -13.82
C THR A 519 -5.93 21.52 -14.27
N LEU A 520 -4.79 22.08 -13.91
CA LEU A 520 -3.46 21.47 -14.09
C LEU A 520 -2.87 21.14 -12.72
N THR A 521 -2.46 19.89 -12.55
CA THR A 521 -1.74 19.41 -11.34
C THR A 521 -0.39 18.89 -11.78
N GLY A 522 0.67 19.31 -11.10
CA GLY A 522 2.03 18.83 -11.30
C GLY A 522 2.66 18.48 -9.96
N ASN A 523 3.23 17.29 -9.85
CA ASN A 523 3.95 16.88 -8.65
C ASN A 523 5.31 16.34 -9.06
N TYR A 524 6.34 16.62 -8.24
CA TYR A 524 7.69 16.14 -8.45
C TYR A 524 8.31 15.75 -7.12
N THR A 525 9.01 14.61 -7.12
CA THR A 525 9.76 14.11 -5.96
C THR A 525 11.19 13.83 -6.37
N TYR A 526 12.14 14.38 -5.61
CA TYR A 526 13.52 13.94 -5.56
C TYR A 526 13.73 13.18 -4.26
N ALA A 527 14.18 11.91 -4.34
CA ALA A 527 14.47 11.06 -3.19
C ALA A 527 15.86 10.44 -3.33
N TYR A 528 16.72 10.63 -2.35
CA TYR A 528 18.06 10.07 -2.31
C TYR A 528 18.23 9.22 -1.06
N GLY A 529 18.13 7.89 -1.26
CA GLY A 529 18.29 6.88 -0.21
C GLY A 529 19.68 6.23 -0.28
N ARG A 530 20.37 6.16 0.86
CA ARG A 530 21.63 5.43 1.03
C ARG A 530 21.57 4.56 2.29
N GLY A 531 22.16 3.38 2.20
CA GLY A 531 22.40 2.48 3.32
C GLY A 531 23.89 2.18 3.46
N LEU A 532 24.31 1.87 4.69
CA LEU A 532 25.68 1.47 4.98
C LEU A 532 25.76 -0.06 4.76
N ASN A 533 26.63 -0.56 3.89
CA ASN A 533 26.80 -1.99 3.67
C ASN A 533 27.65 -2.64 4.78
N GLU A 534 27.75 -3.97 4.81
CA GLU A 534 28.54 -4.73 5.80
C GLU A 534 30.02 -4.33 5.82
N GLY A 535 30.55 -3.87 4.70
CA GLY A 535 31.93 -3.34 4.57
C GLY A 535 32.11 -1.91 5.09
N GLY A 536 31.05 -1.30 5.67
CA GLY A 536 31.11 0.10 6.14
C GLY A 536 31.00 1.15 5.04
N GLU A 537 30.62 0.79 3.81
CA GLU A 537 30.50 1.70 2.69
C GLU A 537 29.06 2.14 2.45
N TRP A 538 28.87 3.41 2.13
CA TRP A 538 27.57 3.94 1.75
C TRP A 538 27.22 3.60 0.31
N GLN A 539 26.12 2.85 0.12
CA GLN A 539 25.57 2.53 -1.20
C GLN A 539 24.13 3.03 -1.35
N ASN A 540 23.64 3.16 -2.59
CA ASN A 540 22.24 3.50 -2.81
C ASN A 540 21.34 2.36 -2.30
N ILE A 541 20.18 2.70 -1.73
CA ILE A 541 19.18 1.71 -1.35
C ILE A 541 18.70 1.01 -2.62
N GLU A 542 18.70 -0.31 -2.59
CA GLU A 542 18.22 -1.14 -3.71
C GLU A 542 16.82 -0.73 -4.14
N ARG A 543 16.58 -0.68 -5.44
CA ARG A 543 15.29 -0.35 -6.07
C ARG A 543 14.85 1.10 -5.86
N SER A 544 15.73 1.96 -5.39
CA SER A 544 15.42 3.38 -5.24
C SER A 544 15.33 4.10 -6.60
N ILE A 545 14.42 5.07 -6.66
CA ILE A 545 14.21 5.96 -7.82
C ILE A 545 14.50 7.37 -7.35
N ARG A 546 15.38 8.09 -8.04
CA ARG A 546 15.78 9.45 -7.62
C ARG A 546 14.78 10.52 -8.02
N HIS A 547 14.25 10.45 -9.22
CA HIS A 547 13.38 11.48 -9.78
C HIS A 547 12.07 10.86 -10.23
N THR A 548 10.96 11.37 -9.75
CA THR A 548 9.63 10.99 -10.20
C THR A 548 8.78 12.25 -10.35
N ALA A 549 8.03 12.34 -11.44
CA ALA A 549 7.07 13.40 -11.66
C ALA A 549 5.72 12.83 -12.11
N THR A 550 4.65 13.48 -11.71
CA THR A 550 3.30 13.25 -12.24
C THR A 550 2.70 14.56 -12.74
N ILE A 551 2.02 14.52 -13.88
CA ILE A 551 1.38 15.69 -14.48
C ILE A 551 -0.05 15.27 -14.86
N THR A 552 -1.04 16.03 -14.45
CA THR A 552 -2.45 15.78 -14.77
C THR A 552 -3.11 17.05 -15.25
N GLY A 553 -3.57 17.05 -16.50
CA GLY A 553 -4.46 18.05 -17.06
C GLY A 553 -5.90 17.52 -17.09
N ASN A 554 -6.83 18.26 -16.50
CA ASN A 554 -8.22 17.89 -16.45
C ASN A 554 -9.10 19.02 -16.96
N TYR A 555 -9.90 18.75 -18.00
CA TYR A 555 -10.90 19.68 -18.53
C TYR A 555 -12.30 19.13 -18.31
N THR A 556 -13.18 19.93 -17.75
CA THR A 556 -14.60 19.61 -17.55
C THR A 556 -15.45 20.73 -18.11
N HIS A 557 -16.40 20.37 -18.96
CA HIS A 557 -17.40 21.30 -19.45
C HIS A 557 -18.79 20.69 -19.33
N SER A 558 -19.73 21.46 -18.82
CA SER A 558 -21.13 21.04 -18.64
C SER A 558 -22.05 21.87 -19.50
N TRP A 559 -22.91 21.21 -20.23
CA TRP A 559 -24.10 21.77 -20.87
C TRP A 559 -25.31 21.47 -19.97
N SER A 560 -26.50 21.57 -20.45
CA SER A 560 -27.73 21.29 -19.66
C SER A 560 -27.65 19.94 -18.91
N ASP A 561 -27.84 18.85 -19.62
CA ASP A 561 -27.96 17.49 -19.08
C ASP A 561 -26.78 16.61 -19.45
N TYR A 562 -25.71 17.22 -19.96
CA TYR A 562 -24.51 16.52 -20.39
C TYR A 562 -23.24 17.20 -19.87
N THR A 563 -22.33 16.41 -19.31
CA THR A 563 -20.99 16.87 -18.91
C THR A 563 -19.93 16.03 -19.60
N LEU A 564 -18.98 16.70 -20.25
CA LEU A 564 -17.75 16.11 -20.78
C LEU A 564 -16.62 16.33 -19.78
N ASN A 565 -15.89 15.26 -19.50
CA ASN A 565 -14.60 15.32 -18.80
C ASN A 565 -13.49 14.74 -19.69
N LEU A 566 -12.41 15.48 -19.85
CA LEU A 566 -11.17 15.04 -20.51
C LEU A 566 -10.05 15.04 -19.48
N ASN A 567 -9.31 13.95 -19.36
CA ASN A 567 -8.21 13.81 -18.43
C ASN A 567 -6.98 13.25 -19.15
N LEU A 568 -5.89 14.02 -19.13
CA LEU A 568 -4.57 13.57 -19.56
C LEU A 568 -3.69 13.47 -18.31
N ASN A 569 -3.17 12.29 -18.03
CA ASN A 569 -2.24 12.10 -16.92
C ASN A 569 -0.96 11.40 -17.38
N GLY A 570 0.16 11.83 -16.81
CA GLY A 570 1.47 11.31 -17.13
C GLY A 570 2.29 11.05 -15.87
N ARG A 571 3.09 9.98 -15.90
CA ARG A 571 4.14 9.68 -14.92
C ARG A 571 5.47 9.57 -15.62
N LEU A 572 6.46 10.26 -15.09
CA LEU A 572 7.85 10.23 -15.51
C LEU A 572 8.70 9.74 -14.33
N GLN A 573 9.62 8.81 -14.58
CA GLN A 573 10.59 8.41 -13.56
C GLN A 573 11.98 8.18 -14.14
N SER A 574 13.01 8.45 -13.33
CA SER A 574 14.40 8.13 -13.65
C SER A 574 14.65 6.62 -13.51
N LYS A 575 15.86 6.21 -13.82
CA LYS A 575 16.31 4.82 -13.67
C LYS A 575 16.12 4.30 -12.23
N VAL A 576 15.88 2.99 -12.11
CA VAL A 576 15.82 2.26 -10.85
C VAL A 576 17.20 1.67 -10.56
N TYR A 577 17.67 1.84 -9.35
CA TYR A 577 18.99 1.34 -8.94
C TYR A 577 18.91 -0.12 -8.47
N TYR A 578 19.78 -0.98 -9.02
CA TYR A 578 19.98 -2.37 -8.61
C TYR A 578 21.48 -2.60 -8.31
N PRO A 579 21.88 -2.89 -7.05
CA PRO A 579 23.25 -3.24 -6.71
C PRO A 579 23.60 -4.62 -7.25
N GLY A 580 24.86 -4.80 -7.70
CA GLY A 580 25.37 -6.10 -8.14
C GLY A 580 25.05 -6.52 -9.57
N ASP A 581 24.31 -5.71 -10.34
CA ASP A 581 24.08 -5.92 -11.76
C ASP A 581 25.13 -5.11 -12.56
N ALA A 582 25.86 -5.75 -13.49
CA ALA A 582 26.89 -5.08 -14.30
C ALA A 582 26.29 -3.92 -15.12
N ASP A 583 25.04 -4.04 -15.57
CA ASP A 583 24.24 -3.00 -16.20
C ASP A 583 23.47 -2.15 -15.18
N GLY A 584 23.42 -2.56 -13.96
CA GLY A 584 23.13 -1.91 -12.66
C GLY A 584 21.85 -1.15 -12.51
N ASN A 585 21.08 -0.91 -13.57
CA ASN A 585 19.91 -0.04 -13.48
C ASN A 585 18.85 -0.38 -14.52
N ALA A 586 17.60 -0.52 -14.07
CA ALA A 586 16.48 -0.49 -14.99
C ALA A 586 16.28 0.93 -15.55
N PRO A 587 16.05 1.11 -16.87
CA PRO A 587 15.95 2.41 -17.49
C PRO A 587 14.75 3.22 -16.97
N GLY A 588 14.88 4.55 -16.96
CA GLY A 588 13.78 5.46 -16.73
C GLY A 588 12.75 5.41 -17.85
N TYR A 589 11.51 5.81 -17.54
CA TYR A 589 10.41 5.82 -18.50
C TYR A 589 9.40 6.93 -18.25
N GLY A 590 8.56 7.19 -19.26
CA GLY A 590 7.36 8.00 -19.16
C GLY A 590 6.15 7.25 -19.68
N ILE A 591 5.06 7.25 -18.92
CA ILE A 591 3.75 6.71 -19.32
C ILE A 591 2.73 7.83 -19.28
N TRP A 592 1.90 7.91 -20.33
CA TRP A 592 0.83 8.87 -20.47
C TRP A 592 -0.48 8.16 -20.80
N ASN A 593 -1.55 8.58 -20.13
CA ASN A 593 -2.91 8.06 -20.33
C ASN A 593 -3.86 9.21 -20.66
N LEU A 594 -4.77 8.98 -21.58
CA LEU A 594 -5.86 9.90 -21.94
C LEU A 594 -7.18 9.21 -21.67
N ASN A 595 -8.05 9.84 -20.90
CA ASN A 595 -9.37 9.31 -20.58
C ASN A 595 -10.44 10.37 -20.85
N THR A 596 -11.57 9.93 -21.36
CA THR A 596 -12.78 10.74 -21.50
C THR A 596 -13.90 10.12 -20.69
N ARG A 597 -14.75 10.96 -20.12
CA ARG A 597 -15.98 10.54 -19.45
C ARG A 597 -17.12 11.46 -19.89
N HIS A 598 -18.23 10.84 -20.22
CA HIS A 598 -19.44 11.50 -20.67
C HIS A 598 -20.53 11.26 -19.64
N THR A 599 -21.02 12.29 -18.96
CA THR A 599 -22.09 12.17 -17.96
C THR A 599 -23.39 12.65 -18.56
N PHE A 600 -24.38 11.77 -18.66
CA PHE A 600 -25.74 12.05 -19.10
C PHE A 600 -26.66 12.06 -17.87
N ASP A 601 -27.15 13.22 -17.50
CA ASP A 601 -27.95 13.48 -16.29
C ASP A 601 -29.41 13.82 -16.56
N GLY A 602 -29.82 13.84 -17.81
CA GLY A 602 -31.21 14.16 -18.24
C GLY A 602 -32.25 13.07 -17.91
N PHE A 603 -31.84 11.88 -17.47
CA PHE A 603 -32.81 10.83 -17.10
C PHE A 603 -33.40 11.08 -15.72
N ARG A 604 -34.69 10.75 -15.54
CA ARG A 604 -35.41 11.03 -14.29
C ARG A 604 -34.79 10.35 -13.07
N ASN A 605 -34.43 9.07 -13.19
CA ASN A 605 -34.07 8.23 -12.05
C ASN A 605 -32.60 7.83 -12.00
N PHE A 606 -31.84 8.06 -13.06
CA PHE A 606 -30.44 7.60 -13.11
C PHE A 606 -29.54 8.51 -13.92
N VAL A 607 -28.25 8.39 -13.66
CA VAL A 607 -27.17 9.02 -14.41
C VAL A 607 -26.38 7.92 -15.10
N ILE A 608 -26.08 8.11 -16.40
CA ILE A 608 -25.26 7.19 -17.20
C ILE A 608 -23.94 7.87 -17.51
N GLU A 609 -22.84 7.18 -17.23
CA GLU A 609 -21.49 7.74 -17.43
C GLU A 609 -20.61 6.77 -18.25
N PRO A 610 -20.74 6.69 -19.58
CA PRO A 610 -19.77 5.98 -20.41
C PRO A 610 -18.43 6.71 -20.43
N GLY A 611 -17.36 5.96 -20.58
CA GLY A 611 -16.00 6.47 -20.72
C GLY A 611 -15.20 5.65 -21.71
N ILE A 612 -14.28 6.31 -22.39
CA ILE A 612 -13.27 5.68 -23.23
C ILE A 612 -11.90 6.30 -22.94
N GLY A 613 -10.88 5.46 -22.88
CA GLY A 613 -9.53 5.90 -22.61
C GLY A 613 -8.48 5.12 -23.40
N ILE A 614 -7.28 5.66 -23.39
CA ILE A 614 -6.08 5.02 -23.93
C ILE A 614 -5.01 5.09 -22.85
N ASP A 615 -4.67 3.93 -22.30
CA ASP A 615 -3.53 3.80 -21.41
C ASP A 615 -2.25 3.63 -22.22
N ASN A 616 -1.15 4.20 -21.69
CA ASN A 616 0.16 4.15 -22.32
C ASN A 616 0.14 4.59 -23.81
N ILE A 617 -0.29 5.81 -24.06
CA ILE A 617 -0.49 6.39 -25.40
C ILE A 617 0.70 6.14 -26.32
N PHE A 618 1.93 6.27 -25.80
CA PHE A 618 3.19 6.12 -26.56
C PHE A 618 3.65 4.67 -26.68
N ASN A 619 2.85 3.69 -26.23
CA ASN A 619 3.13 2.25 -26.31
C ASN A 619 4.51 1.86 -25.71
N LYS A 620 4.90 2.52 -24.62
CA LYS A 620 6.17 2.21 -23.96
C LYS A 620 6.11 0.82 -23.32
N LYS A 621 7.07 -0.05 -23.68
CA LYS A 621 7.22 -1.40 -23.15
C LYS A 621 8.67 -1.64 -22.74
N ASP A 622 8.88 -2.56 -21.83
CA ASP A 622 10.18 -3.15 -21.56
C ASP A 622 10.16 -4.59 -22.08
N ASN A 623 10.92 -4.86 -23.13
CA ASN A 623 10.98 -6.16 -23.81
C ASN A 623 12.25 -6.96 -23.45
N ARG A 624 13.04 -6.52 -22.47
CA ARG A 624 14.19 -7.26 -21.96
C ARG A 624 13.73 -8.61 -21.36
N PRO A 625 14.65 -9.57 -21.13
CA PRO A 625 14.33 -10.80 -20.41
C PRO A 625 13.53 -10.54 -19.12
N LEU A 626 12.61 -11.42 -18.75
CA LEU A 626 11.64 -11.19 -17.68
C LEU A 626 12.30 -10.89 -16.33
N ASN A 627 13.42 -11.54 -16.01
CA ASN A 627 14.18 -11.29 -14.78
C ASN A 627 14.97 -9.98 -14.78
N LYS A 628 15.09 -9.30 -15.93
CA LYS A 628 15.66 -7.94 -16.09
C LYS A 628 14.59 -6.87 -16.32
N ASN A 629 13.33 -7.24 -16.44
CA ASN A 629 12.22 -6.35 -16.78
C ASN A 629 11.55 -5.80 -15.51
N PHE A 630 12.22 -4.90 -14.81
CA PHE A 630 11.78 -4.38 -13.51
C PHE A 630 11.40 -2.89 -13.51
N ALA A 631 11.62 -2.18 -14.63
CA ALA A 631 11.39 -0.74 -14.67
C ALA A 631 9.94 -0.39 -14.92
N LEU A 632 9.30 -1.09 -15.83
CA LEU A 632 8.01 -0.71 -16.39
C LEU A 632 7.02 -1.88 -16.32
N TYR A 633 6.03 -1.76 -15.45
CA TYR A 633 4.91 -2.69 -15.35
C TYR A 633 3.77 -2.21 -16.26
N SER A 634 3.84 -2.52 -17.54
CA SER A 634 2.84 -2.13 -18.52
C SER A 634 2.78 -3.12 -19.70
N PRO A 635 1.57 -3.59 -20.07
CA PRO A 635 1.37 -4.44 -21.24
C PRO A 635 1.50 -3.68 -22.58
N GLY A 636 1.83 -2.39 -22.54
CA GLY A 636 1.83 -1.48 -23.67
C GLY A 636 0.51 -0.72 -23.81
N ARG A 637 0.29 -0.14 -25.01
CA ARG A 637 -0.94 0.63 -25.28
C ARG A 637 -2.17 -0.23 -25.14
N SER A 638 -3.17 0.27 -24.40
CA SER A 638 -4.45 -0.41 -24.19
C SER A 638 -5.61 0.59 -24.32
N VAL A 639 -6.70 0.17 -24.95
CA VAL A 639 -7.96 0.91 -24.93
C VAL A 639 -8.74 0.47 -23.71
N VAL A 640 -9.28 1.42 -22.96
CA VAL A 640 -10.13 1.21 -21.78
C VAL A 640 -11.53 1.68 -22.12
N ILE A 641 -12.52 0.82 -21.90
CA ILE A 641 -13.95 1.18 -22.03
C ILE A 641 -14.55 1.04 -20.64
N SER A 642 -15.35 2.02 -20.24
CA SER A 642 -16.01 1.99 -18.93
C SER A 642 -17.46 2.46 -19.02
N LEU A 643 -18.28 1.97 -18.11
CA LEU A 643 -19.68 2.40 -17.95
C LEU A 643 -19.99 2.48 -16.46
N ALA A 644 -20.42 3.66 -16.00
CA ALA A 644 -20.98 3.79 -14.68
C ALA A 644 -22.47 4.16 -14.76
N LEU A 645 -23.27 3.50 -13.92
CA LEU A 645 -24.70 3.77 -13.73
C LEU A 645 -24.92 4.16 -12.27
N ARG A 646 -25.66 5.23 -12.03
CA ARG A 646 -26.03 5.67 -10.69
C ARG A 646 -27.53 5.95 -10.60
N LEU A 647 -28.18 5.43 -9.55
CA LEU A 647 -29.52 5.84 -9.17
C LEU A 647 -29.46 7.25 -8.56
N LYS A 648 -30.41 8.13 -8.96
CA LYS A 648 -30.55 9.48 -8.39
C LYS A 648 -31.27 9.46 -7.07
#